data_771b898081d96e6b93f18893f746531a
#
_entry.id   771b898081d96e6b93f18893f746531a
#
_cell.length_a   1.000
_cell.length_b   1.000
_cell.length_c   1.000
_cell.angle_alpha   90.00
_cell.angle_beta   90.00
_cell.angle_gamma   90.00
#
_symmetry.space_group_name_H-M   'P 1'
#
loop_
_entity.id
_entity.type
_entity.pdbx_description
1 polymer ?
#
loop_
_entity_poly.entity_id
_entity_poly.type
_entity_poly.pdbx_seq_one_letter_code
_entity_poly.pdbx_strand_id
1 'polypeptide(L)'
;MADGGKVVYYAAPRPAASWPHQVGVLPREADHFQDRAVVQQLEQAMAQGSTVVLCQVLAGMGGVGKTQLAAHRARQAWAGGGVDLLVWVNASTRAAVVSAYAQAAGDILGADPKDSEHAARAFLAWLEPKRSEPRCRWMVVLDDVAAPADLRELWPPASRQGRTLITTRCRDAALIGSGRSLVPVGLFTPDEATTYLNTALAAHGRLDTPTELAALADDLGHLPLALSQAAAYVIDADLDCATYRALLSDRAQTLAELLPDADGLPDDQPVTVAAAWALSMDRADRLAPVGLARPMLELTAALDANGIPASVLVSPPALAYLTEHSGCGAARDGVYSITPQDALRILRVLHRLSLIDHNPRSLDRAVRVHQLIQRVTREALTSQQHDRLARAAADAVTSAWPDMEGDAVFAQVLRANAEALTAHAEDALYQADGVHDVLFHAGRSLGQAGQVQAAIDHFQHLASTAHGRLGPDHPDTLNARHNVAWGRGVAGYSAAAVAAFSELRADVERMRGPDHPDALCARYDLAHWQGTAGDTEGALAAFVRLLADRKRVLGPDHPDTLHTRCAVARWRGEAGDAAAAVADFARLLTDMERVLGPDHHSTLAIRHNVGSWTGRAGDPAGAATALAQTAALRERVLGADHPSSLFTRHCCAHWRAVAGDTDAAAAAFTQLLASQEGALGPDHPHTLVTRLDLAACRGVAGDVSGAVTAFAHLLAHQERVLGRDHAHTLYTHHCLAHWSGVAGDPAAAVAAFARLLADRERVLGPDHPDTVYTRECHAQWHGVVGDTAAAAELVQTLVDGETALGPHRHRIRNTPYDFYTWGATWPFHRPEQVRPPTDATSEPGRRKPS
;
A
#
# COMPACT_ATOMS: atom_id res chain seq x y z
N MET A 1 24.70 -0.34 -13.91
CA MET A 1 23.78 -1.43 -14.29
C MET A 1 22.41 -0.81 -14.30
N ALA A 2 21.88 -0.57 -15.46
CA ALA A 2 20.60 0.07 -15.64
C ALA A 2 19.50 -0.92 -15.31
N ASP A 3 18.68 -0.56 -14.38
CA ASP A 3 17.53 -1.33 -14.00
C ASP A 3 16.39 -1.04 -14.97
N GLY A 4 16.06 -2.08 -15.72
CA GLY A 4 15.01 -2.06 -16.72
C GLY A 4 13.66 -1.86 -16.09
N GLY A 5 12.72 -1.46 -16.91
CA GLY A 5 11.35 -1.16 -16.57
C GLY A 5 10.73 -2.19 -15.62
N LYS A 6 10.37 -1.74 -14.44
CA LYS A 6 9.64 -2.55 -13.44
C LYS A 6 8.23 -2.82 -13.99
N VAL A 7 7.96 -4.08 -14.22
CA VAL A 7 6.59 -4.57 -14.42
C VAL A 7 5.90 -4.48 -13.06
N VAL A 8 4.84 -3.70 -12.98
CA VAL A 8 4.02 -3.66 -11.77
C VAL A 8 3.25 -4.97 -11.69
N TYR A 9 3.60 -5.81 -10.74
CA TYR A 9 2.80 -6.99 -10.41
C TYR A 9 1.68 -6.56 -9.49
N TYR A 10 0.46 -6.72 -9.94
CA TYR A 10 -0.68 -6.64 -9.04
C TYR A 10 -0.72 -7.93 -8.22
N ALA A 11 -0.91 -7.80 -6.91
CA ALA A 11 -1.12 -8.95 -6.05
C ALA A 11 -2.27 -9.81 -6.59
N ALA A 12 -2.12 -11.12 -6.52
CA ALA A 12 -3.17 -12.05 -6.92
C ALA A 12 -4.45 -11.73 -6.14
N PRO A 13 -5.62 -11.63 -6.78
CA PRO A 13 -6.87 -11.45 -6.06
C PRO A 13 -7.06 -12.61 -5.10
N ARG A 14 -7.46 -12.26 -3.91
CA ARG A 14 -7.75 -13.21 -2.84
C ARG A 14 -8.91 -14.11 -3.25
N PRO A 15 -8.86 -15.41 -2.91
CA PRO A 15 -10.01 -16.28 -3.08
C PRO A 15 -11.22 -15.68 -2.33
N ALA A 16 -12.43 -15.90 -2.83
CA ALA A 16 -13.66 -15.47 -2.16
C ALA A 16 -13.59 -15.85 -0.69
N ALA A 17 -13.90 -14.88 0.19
CA ALA A 17 -13.81 -15.08 1.63
C ALA A 17 -14.48 -16.38 2.06
N SER A 18 -13.71 -17.25 2.71
CA SER A 18 -14.32 -18.42 3.38
C SER A 18 -15.03 -17.93 4.64
N TRP A 19 -16.26 -18.36 4.82
CA TRP A 19 -17.04 -18.00 5.99
C TRP A 19 -16.92 -19.06 7.09
N PRO A 20 -16.80 -18.67 8.39
CA PRO A 20 -16.69 -17.30 8.89
C PRO A 20 -15.37 -16.63 8.47
N HIS A 21 -15.39 -15.30 8.28
CA HIS A 21 -14.25 -14.52 7.77
C HIS A 21 -13.71 -13.53 8.80
N GLN A 22 -12.38 -13.42 8.90
CA GLN A 22 -11.71 -12.49 9.80
C GLN A 22 -10.79 -11.58 9.00
N VAL A 23 -10.92 -10.26 9.22
CA VAL A 23 -10.04 -9.22 8.68
C VAL A 23 -9.28 -8.56 9.82
N GLY A 24 -7.99 -8.40 9.65
CA GLY A 24 -7.10 -7.87 10.67
C GLY A 24 -6.69 -8.93 11.71
N VAL A 25 -5.70 -8.59 12.53
CA VAL A 25 -5.10 -9.49 13.52
C VAL A 25 -5.54 -9.08 14.92
N LEU A 26 -6.22 -9.98 15.63
CA LEU A 26 -6.56 -9.75 17.04
C LEU A 26 -5.28 -9.73 17.89
N PRO A 27 -5.15 -8.80 18.84
CA PRO A 27 -4.10 -8.85 19.83
C PRO A 27 -4.11 -10.18 20.57
N ARG A 28 -2.93 -10.68 20.96
CA ARG A 28 -2.87 -11.85 21.82
C ARG A 28 -3.67 -11.59 23.10
N GLU A 29 -4.36 -12.60 23.63
CA GLU A 29 -5.03 -12.50 24.91
C GLU A 29 -4.00 -12.34 26.02
N ALA A 30 -4.28 -11.44 26.98
CA ALA A 30 -3.42 -11.28 28.13
C ALA A 30 -3.39 -12.58 28.93
N ASP A 31 -2.18 -13.01 29.31
CA ASP A 31 -2.03 -14.14 30.20
C ASP A 31 -2.77 -13.81 31.53
N HIS A 32 -3.57 -14.73 32.03
CA HIS A 32 -4.37 -14.54 33.26
C HIS A 32 -5.42 -13.40 33.16
N PHE A 33 -6.14 -13.32 32.02
CA PHE A 33 -7.24 -12.36 31.86
C PHE A 33 -8.24 -12.45 33.02
N GLN A 34 -8.56 -11.28 33.64
CA GLN A 34 -9.50 -11.23 34.76
C GLN A 34 -10.92 -10.95 34.27
N ASP A 35 -11.87 -11.72 34.78
CA ASP A 35 -13.30 -11.46 34.54
C ASP A 35 -13.74 -10.29 35.44
N ARG A 36 -13.81 -9.09 34.84
CA ARG A 36 -14.08 -7.84 35.53
C ARG A 36 -15.55 -7.47 35.49
N ALA A 37 -15.99 -6.72 36.48
CA ALA A 37 -17.34 -6.18 36.47
C ALA A 37 -17.67 -5.36 35.21
N VAL A 38 -16.66 -4.75 34.60
CA VAL A 38 -16.80 -4.02 33.33
C VAL A 38 -17.16 -4.94 32.15
N VAL A 39 -16.85 -6.24 32.20
CA VAL A 39 -17.26 -7.23 31.16
C VAL A 39 -18.79 -7.33 31.13
N GLN A 40 -19.44 -7.42 32.29
CA GLN A 40 -20.90 -7.48 32.38
C GLN A 40 -21.54 -6.17 31.91
N GLN A 41 -20.93 -5.01 32.21
CA GLN A 41 -21.38 -3.72 31.70
C GLN A 41 -21.26 -3.63 30.19
N LEU A 42 -20.17 -4.15 29.64
CA LEU A 42 -19.95 -4.24 28.19
C LEU A 42 -21.01 -5.12 27.53
N GLU A 43 -21.31 -6.29 28.09
CA GLU A 43 -22.34 -7.22 27.59
C GLU A 43 -23.72 -6.59 27.61
N GLN A 44 -24.09 -5.92 28.70
CA GLN A 44 -25.36 -5.21 28.81
C GLN A 44 -25.45 -4.07 27.79
N ALA A 45 -24.39 -3.29 27.63
CA ALA A 45 -24.33 -2.20 26.66
C ALA A 45 -24.45 -2.74 25.22
N MET A 46 -23.76 -3.86 24.91
CA MET A 46 -23.85 -4.51 23.59
C MET A 46 -25.23 -5.17 23.33
N ALA A 47 -25.92 -5.59 24.38
CA ALA A 47 -27.29 -6.13 24.24
C ALA A 47 -28.31 -5.01 23.95
N GLN A 48 -28.07 -3.80 24.48
CA GLN A 48 -28.97 -2.66 24.33
C GLN A 48 -28.70 -1.83 23.07
N GLY A 49 -27.45 -1.80 22.58
CA GLY A 49 -27.00 -0.99 21.46
C GLY A 49 -26.19 -1.74 20.42
N SER A 50 -26.04 -1.16 19.23
CA SER A 50 -25.21 -1.70 18.16
C SER A 50 -23.74 -1.26 18.27
N THR A 51 -23.47 -0.13 18.91
CA THR A 51 -22.12 0.46 19.05
C THR A 51 -21.80 0.73 20.51
N VAL A 52 -20.66 0.21 20.98
CA VAL A 52 -20.15 0.45 22.34
C VAL A 52 -18.77 1.07 22.26
N VAL A 53 -18.56 2.14 23.03
CA VAL A 53 -17.29 2.85 23.13
C VAL A 53 -16.66 2.57 24.51
N LEU A 54 -15.52 1.87 24.53
CA LEU A 54 -14.69 1.69 25.72
C LEU A 54 -13.79 2.90 25.89
N CYS A 55 -14.09 3.76 26.85
CA CYS A 55 -13.23 4.90 27.17
C CYS A 55 -12.52 4.71 28.52
N GLN A 56 -11.50 5.54 28.74
CA GLN A 56 -10.77 5.55 30.00
C GLN A 56 -11.49 6.40 31.05
N VAL A 57 -11.53 5.92 32.31
CA VAL A 57 -12.14 6.67 33.43
C VAL A 57 -11.29 7.86 33.87
N LEU A 58 -9.96 7.69 33.83
CA LEU A 58 -9.00 8.72 34.22
C LEU A 58 -8.34 9.32 32.99
N ALA A 59 -8.22 10.64 32.90
CA ALA A 59 -7.51 11.31 31.82
C ALA A 59 -6.01 10.97 31.91
N GLY A 60 -5.37 10.69 30.77
CA GLY A 60 -3.92 10.54 30.68
C GLY A 60 -3.36 9.12 30.84
N MET A 61 -4.01 8.18 31.52
CA MET A 61 -3.41 6.86 31.80
C MET A 61 -3.68 5.80 30.71
N GLY A 62 -2.61 5.28 30.07
CA GLY A 62 -2.64 4.06 29.26
C GLY A 62 -2.63 2.80 30.16
N GLY A 63 -2.74 1.62 29.57
CA GLY A 63 -2.48 0.34 30.27
C GLY A 63 -3.61 -0.23 31.12
N VAL A 64 -4.82 0.37 31.13
CA VAL A 64 -6.00 -0.12 31.88
C VAL A 64 -6.69 -1.35 31.27
N GLY A 65 -6.23 -1.83 30.11
CA GLY A 65 -6.72 -3.07 29.50
C GLY A 65 -7.89 -2.91 28.52
N LYS A 66 -8.18 -1.72 27.95
CA LYS A 66 -9.26 -1.51 26.97
C LYS A 66 -9.16 -2.42 25.73
N THR A 67 -7.98 -2.45 25.12
CA THR A 67 -7.68 -3.31 23.97
C THR A 67 -7.83 -4.79 24.31
N GLN A 68 -7.38 -5.22 25.50
CA GLN A 68 -7.51 -6.61 25.97
C GLN A 68 -8.98 -6.99 26.20
N LEU A 69 -9.78 -6.09 26.77
CA LEU A 69 -11.22 -6.29 26.95
C LEU A 69 -11.95 -6.43 25.61
N ALA A 70 -11.61 -5.57 24.64
CA ALA A 70 -12.15 -5.65 23.29
C ALA A 70 -11.73 -6.94 22.59
N ALA A 71 -10.46 -7.34 22.72
CA ALA A 71 -9.93 -8.56 22.11
C ALA A 71 -10.55 -9.82 22.74
N HIS A 72 -10.72 -9.85 24.04
CA HIS A 72 -11.39 -10.94 24.74
C HIS A 72 -12.83 -11.10 24.22
N ARG A 73 -13.60 -10.02 24.14
CA ARG A 73 -14.98 -10.05 23.64
C ARG A 73 -15.07 -10.47 22.18
N ALA A 74 -14.15 -9.99 21.34
CA ALA A 74 -14.09 -10.39 19.93
C ALA A 74 -13.82 -11.89 19.78
N ARG A 75 -12.89 -12.45 20.58
CA ARG A 75 -12.59 -13.90 20.60
C ARG A 75 -13.78 -14.72 21.07
N GLN A 76 -14.45 -14.30 22.15
CA GLN A 76 -15.65 -15.01 22.62
C GLN A 76 -16.73 -15.05 21.53
N ALA A 77 -16.99 -13.91 20.87
CA ALA A 77 -17.95 -13.83 19.78
C ALA A 77 -17.59 -14.73 18.60
N TRP A 78 -16.29 -14.77 18.27
CA TRP A 78 -15.77 -15.63 17.20
C TRP A 78 -15.82 -17.11 17.53
N ALA A 79 -15.25 -17.52 18.67
CA ALA A 79 -15.20 -18.92 19.11
C ALA A 79 -16.60 -19.52 19.38
N GLY A 80 -17.51 -18.70 19.90
CA GLY A 80 -18.91 -19.11 20.13
C GLY A 80 -19.78 -19.12 18.85
N GLY A 81 -19.22 -18.87 17.67
CA GLY A 81 -19.98 -18.78 16.42
C GLY A 81 -21.03 -17.66 16.45
N GLY A 82 -20.82 -16.64 17.25
CA GLY A 82 -21.72 -15.49 17.41
C GLY A 82 -21.65 -14.50 16.26
N VAL A 83 -20.59 -14.54 15.45
CA VAL A 83 -20.34 -13.66 14.31
C VAL A 83 -19.84 -14.48 13.12
N ASP A 84 -20.23 -14.05 11.94
CA ASP A 84 -19.82 -14.62 10.67
C ASP A 84 -18.67 -13.79 10.05
N LEU A 85 -18.60 -12.49 10.40
CA LEU A 85 -17.53 -11.57 10.01
C LEU A 85 -16.96 -10.85 11.25
N LEU A 86 -15.65 -10.91 11.44
CA LEU A 86 -14.93 -10.16 12.45
C LEU A 86 -13.89 -9.26 11.77
N VAL A 87 -13.98 -7.95 12.02
CA VAL A 87 -13.02 -6.97 11.49
C VAL A 87 -12.33 -6.28 12.65
N TRP A 88 -11.02 -6.45 12.77
CA TRP A 88 -10.18 -5.75 13.74
C TRP A 88 -9.38 -4.66 13.05
N VAL A 89 -9.62 -3.41 13.44
CA VAL A 89 -9.00 -2.22 12.85
C VAL A 89 -8.16 -1.51 13.89
N ASN A 90 -6.90 -1.24 13.60
CA ASN A 90 -6.16 -0.20 14.30
C ASN A 90 -6.68 1.15 13.81
N ALA A 91 -7.37 1.90 14.67
CA ALA A 91 -8.06 3.12 14.30
C ALA A 91 -7.32 4.39 14.78
N SER A 92 -5.99 4.31 14.90
CA SER A 92 -5.15 5.44 15.34
C SER A 92 -5.15 6.61 14.35
N THR A 93 -5.38 6.35 13.06
CA THR A 93 -5.53 7.38 12.02
C THR A 93 -6.68 7.07 11.07
N ARG A 94 -7.23 8.11 10.41
CA ARG A 94 -8.27 7.94 9.37
C ARG A 94 -7.79 7.00 8.25
N ALA A 95 -6.54 7.17 7.81
CA ALA A 95 -5.97 6.37 6.73
C ALA A 95 -5.94 4.87 7.08
N ALA A 96 -5.61 4.53 8.31
CA ALA A 96 -5.60 3.14 8.79
C ALA A 96 -7.01 2.54 8.78
N VAL A 97 -8.03 3.30 9.18
CA VAL A 97 -9.43 2.86 9.13
C VAL A 97 -9.89 2.63 7.70
N VAL A 98 -9.64 3.59 6.81
CA VAL A 98 -9.97 3.48 5.37
C VAL A 98 -9.29 2.27 4.75
N SER A 99 -8.01 2.06 5.02
CA SER A 99 -7.24 0.91 4.50
C SER A 99 -7.81 -0.43 4.99
N ALA A 100 -8.14 -0.55 6.27
CA ALA A 100 -8.70 -1.78 6.83
C ALA A 100 -10.10 -2.10 6.25
N TYR A 101 -10.94 -1.08 6.07
CA TYR A 101 -12.24 -1.24 5.44
C TYR A 101 -12.13 -1.57 3.95
N ALA A 102 -11.18 -0.95 3.24
CA ALA A 102 -10.89 -1.29 1.86
C ALA A 102 -10.40 -2.73 1.71
N GLN A 103 -9.57 -3.20 2.65
CA GLN A 103 -9.16 -4.60 2.71
C GLN A 103 -10.36 -5.53 2.92
N ALA A 104 -11.24 -5.21 3.88
CA ALA A 104 -12.46 -5.98 4.13
C ALA A 104 -13.38 -6.00 2.89
N ALA A 105 -13.52 -4.86 2.21
CA ALA A 105 -14.23 -4.78 0.94
C ALA A 105 -13.59 -5.65 -0.14
N GLY A 106 -12.27 -5.64 -0.25
CA GLY A 106 -11.52 -6.50 -1.16
C GLY A 106 -11.79 -7.98 -0.90
N ASP A 107 -11.69 -8.40 0.36
CA ASP A 107 -11.86 -9.80 0.75
C ASP A 107 -13.32 -10.30 0.58
N ILE A 108 -14.31 -9.45 0.88
CA ILE A 108 -15.72 -9.85 0.95
C ILE A 108 -16.47 -9.52 -0.34
N LEU A 109 -16.21 -8.34 -0.91
CA LEU A 109 -16.93 -7.81 -2.07
C LEU A 109 -16.13 -7.90 -3.36
N GLY A 110 -14.82 -8.23 -3.27
CA GLY A 110 -13.90 -8.11 -4.38
C GLY A 110 -13.76 -6.65 -4.84
N ALA A 111 -13.89 -5.69 -3.91
CA ALA A 111 -13.71 -4.28 -4.24
C ALA A 111 -12.24 -4.00 -4.61
N ASP A 112 -12.04 -3.12 -5.59
CA ASP A 112 -10.69 -2.72 -6.01
C ASP A 112 -10.01 -1.94 -4.89
N PRO A 113 -8.84 -2.38 -4.40
CA PRO A 113 -8.06 -1.61 -3.44
C PRO A 113 -7.54 -0.28 -4.00
N LYS A 114 -7.69 -0.03 -5.30
CA LYS A 114 -7.23 1.19 -5.97
C LYS A 114 -8.02 2.45 -5.62
N ASP A 115 -9.24 2.31 -5.12
CA ASP A 115 -10.01 3.41 -4.53
C ASP A 115 -10.38 3.01 -3.11
N SER A 116 -9.44 3.19 -2.19
CA SER A 116 -9.61 2.77 -0.80
C SER A 116 -10.76 3.51 -0.11
N GLU A 117 -11.01 4.78 -0.42
CA GLU A 117 -12.16 5.52 0.11
C GLU A 117 -13.48 4.98 -0.44
N HIS A 118 -13.54 4.66 -1.72
CA HIS A 118 -14.74 4.05 -2.33
C HIS A 118 -14.95 2.62 -1.80
N ALA A 119 -13.89 1.82 -1.73
CA ALA A 119 -13.95 0.46 -1.18
C ALA A 119 -14.39 0.48 0.30
N ALA A 120 -13.88 1.41 1.11
CA ALA A 120 -14.31 1.59 2.49
C ALA A 120 -15.80 1.95 2.59
N ARG A 121 -16.30 2.87 1.73
CA ARG A 121 -17.73 3.20 1.66
C ARG A 121 -18.57 2.01 1.19
N ALA A 122 -18.09 1.24 0.21
CA ALA A 122 -18.77 0.03 -0.25
C ALA A 122 -18.88 -1.02 0.86
N PHE A 123 -17.82 -1.20 1.66
CA PHE A 123 -17.84 -2.04 2.85
C PHE A 123 -18.90 -1.59 3.85
N LEU A 124 -18.92 -0.30 4.20
CA LEU A 124 -19.90 0.25 5.13
C LEU A 124 -21.34 0.08 4.60
N ALA A 125 -21.57 0.35 3.32
CA ALA A 125 -22.87 0.11 2.67
C ALA A 125 -23.25 -1.38 2.65
N TRP A 126 -22.28 -2.29 2.56
CA TRP A 126 -22.53 -3.73 2.65
C TRP A 126 -22.94 -4.17 4.06
N LEU A 127 -22.39 -3.53 5.10
CA LEU A 127 -22.78 -3.79 6.49
C LEU A 127 -24.21 -3.33 6.82
N GLU A 128 -24.84 -2.49 5.98
CA GLU A 128 -26.22 -2.05 6.16
C GLU A 128 -27.22 -3.23 6.01
N PRO A 129 -28.28 -3.28 6.84
CA PRO A 129 -29.26 -4.36 6.78
C PRO A 129 -30.07 -4.32 5.49
N LYS A 130 -29.89 -5.33 4.63
CA LYS A 130 -30.65 -5.51 3.38
C LYS A 130 -31.82 -6.46 3.58
N ARG A 131 -32.97 -6.22 2.89
CA ARG A 131 -34.18 -7.00 3.04
C ARG A 131 -34.16 -8.39 2.39
N SER A 132 -33.20 -8.65 1.49
CA SER A 132 -33.21 -9.80 0.57
C SER A 132 -31.97 -10.71 0.59
N GLU A 133 -30.95 -10.44 1.43
CA GLU A 133 -29.72 -11.24 1.45
C GLU A 133 -29.56 -12.10 2.73
N PRO A 134 -28.76 -13.20 2.69
CA PRO A 134 -28.44 -14.00 3.87
C PRO A 134 -27.93 -13.12 4.99
N ARG A 135 -28.40 -13.34 6.21
CA ARG A 135 -28.09 -12.51 7.37
C ARG A 135 -26.66 -12.76 7.84
N CYS A 136 -25.70 -11.91 7.46
CA CYS A 136 -24.35 -11.91 8.03
C CYS A 136 -24.34 -11.21 9.39
N ARG A 137 -23.89 -11.91 10.43
CA ARG A 137 -23.65 -11.35 11.77
C ARG A 137 -22.20 -10.85 11.79
N TRP A 138 -22.01 -9.57 12.05
CA TRP A 138 -20.68 -8.98 12.00
C TRP A 138 -20.31 -8.26 13.29
N MET A 139 -19.00 -8.21 13.56
CA MET A 139 -18.39 -7.39 14.59
C MET A 139 -17.22 -6.61 14.00
N VAL A 140 -17.26 -5.30 14.17
CA VAL A 140 -16.16 -4.38 13.83
C VAL A 140 -15.58 -3.83 15.12
N VAL A 141 -14.29 -4.01 15.33
CA VAL A 141 -13.54 -3.43 16.45
C VAL A 141 -12.62 -2.35 15.91
N LEU A 142 -12.82 -1.11 16.38
CA LEU A 142 -11.97 0.04 16.10
C LEU A 142 -11.10 0.29 17.33
N ASP A 143 -9.86 -0.19 17.29
CA ASP A 143 -8.96 -0.11 18.43
C ASP A 143 -8.11 1.16 18.37
N ASP A 144 -7.97 1.84 19.52
CA ASP A 144 -7.16 3.05 19.74
C ASP A 144 -7.55 4.26 18.89
N VAL A 145 -8.84 4.58 18.81
CA VAL A 145 -9.31 5.79 18.12
C VAL A 145 -8.73 7.03 18.79
N ALA A 146 -7.91 7.78 18.04
CA ALA A 146 -7.21 8.97 18.52
C ALA A 146 -8.12 10.20 18.56
N ALA A 147 -8.88 10.47 17.50
CA ALA A 147 -9.81 11.58 17.42
C ALA A 147 -11.15 11.18 16.76
N PRO A 148 -12.28 11.74 17.22
CA PRO A 148 -13.59 11.48 16.58
C PRO A 148 -13.65 11.90 15.11
N ALA A 149 -12.84 12.88 14.72
CA ALA A 149 -12.74 13.38 13.37
C ALA A 149 -12.25 12.30 12.37
N ASP A 150 -11.41 11.38 12.83
CA ASP A 150 -10.86 10.28 12.01
C ASP A 150 -11.93 9.29 11.56
N LEU A 151 -13.03 9.22 12.31
CA LEU A 151 -14.17 8.37 12.00
C LEU A 151 -15.28 9.08 11.21
N ARG A 152 -15.07 10.32 10.77
CA ARG A 152 -16.10 11.04 10.00
C ARG A 152 -16.42 10.23 8.72
N GLU A 153 -17.71 9.90 8.52
CA GLU A 153 -18.22 9.06 7.42
C GLU A 153 -17.75 7.59 7.45
N LEU A 154 -16.97 7.19 8.45
CA LEU A 154 -16.43 5.83 8.59
C LEU A 154 -17.07 5.01 9.71
N TRP A 155 -18.12 5.53 10.34
CA TRP A 155 -18.84 4.81 11.38
C TRP A 155 -19.57 3.60 10.79
N PRO A 156 -19.39 2.38 11.35
CA PRO A 156 -20.21 1.24 10.97
C PRO A 156 -21.69 1.52 11.23
N PRO A 157 -22.57 1.06 10.33
CA PRO A 157 -24.00 1.34 10.45
C PRO A 157 -24.62 0.66 11.68
N ALA A 158 -25.64 1.30 12.28
CA ALA A 158 -26.40 0.68 13.34
C ALA A 158 -27.23 -0.51 12.78
N SER A 159 -26.98 -1.72 13.28
CA SER A 159 -27.62 -2.94 12.80
C SER A 159 -27.96 -3.89 13.95
N ARG A 160 -29.10 -4.58 13.87
CA ARG A 160 -29.43 -5.67 14.81
C ARG A 160 -28.51 -6.88 14.66
N GLN A 161 -27.88 -7.04 13.51
CA GLN A 161 -26.96 -8.14 13.20
C GLN A 161 -25.50 -7.78 13.37
N GLY A 162 -25.20 -6.48 13.50
CA GLY A 162 -23.87 -5.95 13.65
C GLY A 162 -23.59 -5.42 15.05
N ARG A 163 -22.32 -5.48 15.42
CA ARG A 163 -21.81 -4.90 16.65
C ARG A 163 -20.54 -4.11 16.31
N THR A 164 -20.46 -2.92 16.88
CA THR A 164 -19.23 -2.10 16.79
C THR A 164 -18.69 -1.90 18.20
N LEU A 165 -17.41 -2.17 18.37
CA LEU A 165 -16.69 -1.96 19.62
C LEU A 165 -15.53 -0.99 19.35
N ILE A 166 -15.42 0.05 20.15
CA ILE A 166 -14.42 1.11 19.97
C ILE A 166 -13.62 1.23 21.24
N THR A 167 -12.29 1.25 21.12
CA THR A 167 -11.42 1.64 22.23
C THR A 167 -10.85 3.04 21.96
N THR A 168 -10.81 3.87 22.98
CA THR A 168 -10.29 5.23 22.87
C THR A 168 -9.78 5.75 24.21
N ARG A 169 -8.87 6.72 24.13
CA ARG A 169 -8.45 7.53 25.28
C ARG A 169 -9.21 8.86 25.36
N CYS A 170 -9.88 9.24 24.28
CA CYS A 170 -10.67 10.46 24.19
C CYS A 170 -12.00 10.37 24.95
N ARG A 171 -12.39 11.44 25.62
CA ARG A 171 -13.72 11.62 26.24
C ARG A 171 -14.57 12.65 25.50
N ASP A 172 -14.35 12.78 24.20
CA ASP A 172 -15.07 13.75 23.40
C ASP A 172 -16.56 13.41 23.32
N ALA A 173 -17.41 14.41 23.53
CA ALA A 173 -18.86 14.29 23.39
C ALA A 173 -19.27 13.83 21.97
N ALA A 174 -18.45 14.05 20.97
CA ALA A 174 -18.68 13.57 19.60
C ALA A 174 -18.65 12.02 19.47
N LEU A 175 -18.02 11.33 20.42
CA LEU A 175 -18.09 9.86 20.53
C LEU A 175 -19.41 9.38 21.12
N ILE A 176 -20.13 10.25 21.83
CA ILE A 176 -21.39 9.99 22.47
C ILE A 176 -22.49 10.50 21.55
N GLY A 177 -23.09 9.61 20.74
CA GLY A 177 -24.14 9.97 19.80
C GLY A 177 -25.33 9.02 19.90
N SER A 178 -26.39 9.26 19.14
CA SER A 178 -27.57 8.43 19.13
C SER A 178 -27.25 6.95 18.89
N GLY A 179 -27.57 6.09 19.87
CA GLY A 179 -27.34 4.64 19.78
C GLY A 179 -25.94 4.17 20.14
N ARG A 180 -25.11 5.01 20.75
CA ARG A 180 -23.76 4.64 21.22
C ARG A 180 -23.74 4.61 22.74
N SER A 181 -23.26 3.52 23.30
CA SER A 181 -23.11 3.33 24.74
C SER A 181 -21.66 3.52 25.15
N LEU A 182 -21.40 4.37 26.13
CA LEU A 182 -20.08 4.59 26.70
C LEU A 182 -19.89 3.68 27.89
N VAL A 183 -18.84 2.85 27.87
CA VAL A 183 -18.45 2.00 28.99
C VAL A 183 -17.09 2.45 29.49
N PRO A 184 -17.02 3.02 30.69
CA PRO A 184 -15.78 3.46 31.27
C PRO A 184 -14.95 2.30 31.77
N VAL A 185 -13.67 2.20 31.35
CA VAL A 185 -12.72 1.19 31.79
C VAL A 185 -11.72 1.85 32.75
N GLY A 186 -11.76 1.46 34.04
CA GLY A 186 -10.88 1.96 35.07
C GLY A 186 -9.69 1.05 35.36
N LEU A 187 -8.99 1.35 36.42
CA LEU A 187 -7.99 0.47 37.04
C LEU A 187 -8.65 -0.82 37.52
N PHE A 188 -7.86 -1.82 37.88
CA PHE A 188 -8.39 -2.95 38.64
C PHE A 188 -8.92 -2.48 39.99
N THR A 189 -9.94 -3.14 40.50
CA THR A 189 -10.28 -3.07 41.92
C THR A 189 -9.20 -3.76 42.75
N PRO A 190 -9.08 -3.47 44.06
CA PRO A 190 -8.13 -4.18 44.92
C PRO A 190 -8.25 -5.70 44.81
N ASP A 191 -9.47 -6.24 44.77
CA ASP A 191 -9.73 -7.68 44.63
C ASP A 191 -9.32 -8.23 43.27
N GLU A 192 -9.61 -7.50 42.17
CA GLU A 192 -9.18 -7.87 40.81
C GLU A 192 -7.65 -7.90 40.71
N ALA A 193 -6.96 -6.88 41.28
CA ALA A 193 -5.50 -6.77 41.27
C ALA A 193 -4.84 -7.89 42.01
N THR A 194 -5.33 -8.19 43.27
CA THR A 194 -4.83 -9.25 44.12
C THR A 194 -5.09 -10.64 43.49
N THR A 195 -6.26 -10.84 42.90
CA THR A 195 -6.59 -12.08 42.17
C THR A 195 -5.70 -12.28 40.97
N TYR A 196 -5.42 -11.21 40.22
CA TYR A 196 -4.49 -11.25 39.08
C TYR A 196 -3.09 -11.70 39.51
N LEU A 197 -2.50 -11.02 40.51
CA LEU A 197 -1.16 -11.33 41.02
C LEU A 197 -1.10 -12.77 41.54
N ASN A 198 -2.08 -13.17 42.35
CA ASN A 198 -2.15 -14.52 42.88
C ASN A 198 -2.19 -15.58 41.76
N THR A 199 -3.04 -15.38 40.74
CA THR A 199 -3.17 -16.32 39.63
C THR A 199 -1.89 -16.38 38.78
N ALA A 200 -1.28 -15.25 38.49
CA ALA A 200 -0.06 -15.15 37.70
C ALA A 200 1.13 -15.80 38.40
N LEU A 201 1.30 -15.53 39.69
CA LEU A 201 2.42 -16.08 40.51
C LEU A 201 2.22 -17.57 40.83
N ALA A 202 1.01 -17.99 41.19
CA ALA A 202 0.70 -19.38 41.49
C ALA A 202 0.89 -20.30 40.26
N ALA A 203 0.64 -19.84 39.05
CA ALA A 203 0.89 -20.58 37.82
C ALA A 203 2.38 -20.98 37.65
N HIS A 204 3.28 -20.29 38.35
CA HIS A 204 4.72 -20.55 38.39
C HIS A 204 5.20 -21.10 39.74
N GLY A 205 4.28 -21.64 40.57
CA GLY A 205 4.59 -22.27 41.82
C GLY A 205 4.96 -21.30 42.95
N ARG A 206 4.61 -20.01 42.83
CA ARG A 206 4.87 -18.99 43.83
C ARG A 206 3.64 -18.74 44.69
N LEU A 207 3.83 -18.71 46.01
CA LEU A 207 2.76 -18.55 46.99
C LEU A 207 3.14 -17.41 47.94
N ASP A 208 2.80 -16.18 47.57
CA ASP A 208 2.90 -15.02 48.44
C ASP A 208 1.64 -14.87 49.29
N THR A 209 1.74 -14.22 50.42
CA THR A 209 0.56 -14.01 51.27
C THR A 209 -0.42 -13.01 50.67
N PRO A 210 -1.74 -13.15 50.90
CA PRO A 210 -2.72 -12.17 50.42
C PRO A 210 -2.39 -10.71 50.83
N THR A 211 -1.76 -10.55 52.01
CA THR A 211 -1.35 -9.22 52.51
C THR A 211 -0.22 -8.62 51.65
N GLU A 212 0.75 -9.42 51.25
CA GLU A 212 1.88 -8.99 50.42
C GLU A 212 1.42 -8.69 48.98
N LEU A 213 0.52 -9.53 48.46
CA LEU A 213 -0.08 -9.31 47.13
C LEU A 213 -0.91 -8.01 47.11
N ALA A 214 -1.71 -7.75 48.14
CA ALA A 214 -2.49 -6.54 48.27
C ALA A 214 -1.58 -5.30 48.39
N ALA A 215 -0.54 -5.38 49.22
CA ALA A 215 0.41 -4.30 49.36
C ALA A 215 1.19 -3.99 48.06
N LEU A 216 1.57 -5.01 47.31
CA LEU A 216 2.18 -4.82 45.97
C LEU A 216 1.20 -4.20 44.98
N ALA A 217 -0.06 -4.62 45.00
CA ALA A 217 -1.10 -4.05 44.17
C ALA A 217 -1.35 -2.57 44.47
N ASP A 218 -1.36 -2.21 45.78
CA ASP A 218 -1.49 -0.82 46.21
C ASP A 218 -0.30 0.05 45.77
N ASP A 219 0.92 -0.45 45.95
CA ASP A 219 2.15 0.24 45.52
C ASP A 219 2.18 0.53 44.02
N LEU A 220 1.60 -0.35 43.21
CA LEU A 220 1.51 -0.21 41.73
C LEU A 220 0.23 0.48 41.27
N GLY A 221 -0.56 1.05 42.19
CA GLY A 221 -1.77 1.81 41.88
C GLY A 221 -2.83 1.03 41.11
N HIS A 222 -2.88 -0.29 41.29
CA HIS A 222 -3.83 -1.21 40.64
C HIS A 222 -3.83 -1.13 39.08
N LEU A 223 -2.76 -0.63 38.47
CA LEU A 223 -2.65 -0.53 37.00
C LEU A 223 -2.32 -1.89 36.37
N PRO A 224 -3.19 -2.46 35.52
CA PRO A 224 -3.00 -3.80 34.95
C PRO A 224 -1.64 -4.03 34.29
N LEU A 225 -1.12 -3.03 33.55
CA LEU A 225 0.19 -3.12 32.90
C LEU A 225 1.34 -3.21 33.91
N ALA A 226 1.31 -2.37 34.96
CA ALA A 226 2.35 -2.40 35.99
C ALA A 226 2.33 -3.71 36.81
N LEU A 227 1.14 -4.21 37.13
CA LEU A 227 0.97 -5.51 37.78
C LEU A 227 1.51 -6.66 36.92
N SER A 228 1.29 -6.62 35.62
CA SER A 228 1.83 -7.63 34.68
C SER A 228 3.35 -7.60 34.62
N GLN A 229 3.96 -6.43 34.60
CA GLN A 229 5.40 -6.25 34.59
C GLN A 229 6.02 -6.73 35.94
N ALA A 230 5.41 -6.37 37.06
CA ALA A 230 5.86 -6.79 38.36
C ALA A 230 5.79 -8.32 38.53
N ALA A 231 4.68 -8.94 38.13
CA ALA A 231 4.54 -10.39 38.17
C ALA A 231 5.62 -11.07 37.30
N ALA A 232 5.83 -10.59 36.08
CA ALA A 232 6.86 -11.12 35.19
C ALA A 232 8.28 -10.98 35.77
N TYR A 233 8.57 -9.87 36.42
CA TYR A 233 9.86 -9.64 37.09
C TYR A 233 10.05 -10.58 38.27
N VAL A 234 9.08 -10.70 39.17
CA VAL A 234 9.08 -11.56 40.33
C VAL A 234 9.33 -13.01 39.95
N ILE A 235 8.64 -13.48 38.89
CA ILE A 235 8.82 -14.82 38.32
C ILE A 235 10.23 -14.99 37.74
N ASP A 236 10.69 -14.07 36.90
CA ASP A 236 11.98 -14.17 36.21
C ASP A 236 13.18 -14.04 37.17
N ALA A 237 13.06 -13.18 38.17
CA ALA A 237 14.14 -12.95 39.14
C ALA A 237 14.15 -13.96 40.31
N ASP A 238 13.14 -14.82 40.42
CA ASP A 238 12.94 -15.77 41.49
C ASP A 238 12.84 -15.11 42.89
N LEU A 239 12.09 -13.96 42.95
CA LEU A 239 11.91 -13.18 44.18
C LEU A 239 10.52 -13.40 44.79
N ASP A 240 10.35 -13.02 46.06
CA ASP A 240 9.03 -12.79 46.67
C ASP A 240 8.55 -11.35 46.48
N CYS A 241 7.26 -11.11 46.71
CA CYS A 241 6.65 -9.79 46.57
C CYS A 241 7.24 -8.76 47.52
N ALA A 242 7.62 -9.15 48.73
CA ALA A 242 8.21 -8.25 49.73
C ALA A 242 9.59 -7.73 49.29
N THR A 243 10.43 -8.61 48.75
CA THR A 243 11.75 -8.27 48.21
C THR A 243 11.60 -7.37 46.97
N TYR A 244 10.66 -7.69 46.06
CA TYR A 244 10.39 -6.82 44.91
C TYR A 244 9.90 -5.44 45.33
N ARG A 245 9.02 -5.32 46.31
CA ARG A 245 8.54 -4.04 46.86
C ARG A 245 9.67 -3.19 47.46
N ALA A 246 10.63 -3.82 48.11
CA ALA A 246 11.82 -3.11 48.60
C ALA A 246 12.67 -2.54 47.45
N LEU A 247 12.90 -3.33 46.38
CA LEU A 247 13.59 -2.87 45.16
C LEU A 247 12.81 -1.75 44.47
N LEU A 248 11.47 -1.86 44.41
CA LEU A 248 10.60 -0.87 43.79
C LEU A 248 10.68 0.46 44.57
N SER A 249 10.66 0.42 45.91
CA SER A 249 10.76 1.60 46.78
C SER A 249 12.12 2.30 46.62
N ASP A 250 13.21 1.54 46.63
CA ASP A 250 14.57 2.08 46.43
C ASP A 250 14.71 2.75 45.06
N ARG A 251 14.24 2.11 44.01
CA ARG A 251 14.26 2.68 42.66
C ARG A 251 13.35 3.89 42.49
N ALA A 252 12.17 3.89 43.11
CA ALA A 252 11.26 5.02 43.11
C ALA A 252 11.88 6.25 43.79
N GLN A 253 12.57 6.07 44.93
CA GLN A 253 13.29 7.15 45.58
C GLN A 253 14.42 7.70 44.71
N THR A 254 15.22 6.84 44.08
CA THR A 254 16.28 7.24 43.15
C THR A 254 15.73 8.05 41.98
N LEU A 255 14.60 7.62 41.38
CA LEU A 255 13.94 8.35 40.27
C LEU A 255 13.38 9.70 40.73
N ALA A 256 12.79 9.76 41.93
CA ALA A 256 12.28 11.01 42.51
C ALA A 256 13.40 12.03 42.78
N GLU A 257 14.59 11.59 43.15
CA GLU A 257 15.76 12.44 43.36
C GLU A 257 16.35 12.96 42.05
N LEU A 258 16.23 12.18 40.94
CA LEU A 258 16.71 12.56 39.62
C LEU A 258 15.73 13.44 38.83
N LEU A 259 14.46 13.43 39.21
CA LEU A 259 13.37 14.17 38.56
C LEU A 259 12.75 15.15 39.58
N PRO A 260 13.40 16.31 39.87
CA PRO A 260 12.98 17.22 40.94
C PRO A 260 11.62 17.85 40.71
N ASP A 261 11.12 17.88 39.46
CA ASP A 261 9.79 18.37 39.12
C ASP A 261 8.87 17.21 38.78
N ALA A 262 7.85 16.98 39.61
CA ALA A 262 6.84 15.91 39.40
C ALA A 262 6.10 16.05 38.04
N ASP A 263 6.17 17.22 37.40
CA ASP A 263 5.62 17.50 36.07
C ASP A 263 6.40 16.82 34.90
N GLY A 264 7.55 16.22 35.19
CA GLY A 264 8.41 15.55 34.19
C GLY A 264 8.04 14.09 33.87
N LEU A 265 7.09 13.48 34.59
CA LEU A 265 6.62 12.13 34.31
C LEU A 265 5.50 12.14 33.28
N PRO A 266 5.60 11.30 32.22
CA PRO A 266 4.54 11.25 31.21
C PRO A 266 3.19 10.87 31.81
N ASP A 267 2.13 11.58 31.44
CA ASP A 267 0.74 11.23 31.73
C ASP A 267 0.40 11.04 33.22
N ASP A 268 0.92 11.87 34.15
CA ASP A 268 0.66 11.79 35.59
C ASP A 268 0.94 10.38 36.17
N GLN A 269 1.91 9.66 35.63
CA GLN A 269 2.22 8.33 36.16
C GLN A 269 2.85 8.39 37.53
N PRO A 270 2.41 7.53 38.45
CA PRO A 270 3.08 7.40 39.73
C PRO A 270 4.55 7.01 39.53
N VAL A 271 5.44 7.63 40.31
CA VAL A 271 6.89 7.33 40.29
C VAL A 271 7.15 5.83 40.41
N THR A 272 6.29 5.12 41.18
CA THR A 272 6.34 3.66 41.34
C THR A 272 6.14 2.87 40.04
N VAL A 273 5.28 3.33 39.14
CA VAL A 273 5.07 2.69 37.83
C VAL A 273 6.31 2.84 36.92
N ALA A 274 6.89 4.04 36.92
CA ALA A 274 8.15 4.30 36.20
C ALA A 274 9.31 3.46 36.79
N ALA A 275 9.35 3.30 38.11
CA ALA A 275 10.33 2.44 38.79
C ALA A 275 10.16 0.96 38.44
N ALA A 276 8.95 0.44 38.37
CA ALA A 276 8.67 -0.94 37.98
C ALA A 276 9.15 -1.21 36.54
N TRP A 277 8.90 -0.27 35.63
CA TRP A 277 9.40 -0.35 34.26
C TRP A 277 10.93 -0.31 34.22
N ALA A 278 11.59 0.60 34.93
CA ALA A 278 13.04 0.71 35.01
C ALA A 278 13.69 -0.56 35.53
N LEU A 279 13.12 -1.17 36.58
CA LEU A 279 13.59 -2.46 37.14
C LEU A 279 13.51 -3.58 36.10
N SER A 280 12.39 -3.65 35.35
CA SER A 280 12.22 -4.66 34.29
C SER A 280 13.23 -4.49 33.17
N MET A 281 13.55 -3.24 32.80
CA MET A 281 14.59 -2.93 31.81
C MET A 281 15.99 -3.29 32.32
N ASP A 282 16.35 -2.87 33.52
CA ASP A 282 17.65 -3.19 34.11
C ASP A 282 17.83 -4.72 34.24
N ARG A 283 16.76 -5.46 34.53
CA ARG A 283 16.76 -6.92 34.52
C ARG A 283 16.98 -7.47 33.10
N ALA A 284 16.26 -6.96 32.12
CA ALA A 284 16.39 -7.37 30.72
C ALA A 284 17.83 -7.18 30.19
N ASP A 285 18.45 -6.04 30.50
CA ASP A 285 19.83 -5.73 30.07
C ASP A 285 20.88 -6.66 30.67
N ARG A 286 20.60 -7.29 31.81
CA ARG A 286 21.50 -8.28 32.45
C ARG A 286 21.36 -9.69 31.90
N LEU A 287 20.27 -9.96 31.15
CA LEU A 287 20.03 -11.28 30.57
C LEU A 287 20.76 -11.43 29.24
N ALA A 288 21.11 -12.65 28.86
CA ALA A 288 21.82 -12.91 27.60
C ALA A 288 20.89 -12.82 26.39
N PRO A 289 21.28 -12.12 25.34
CA PRO A 289 22.53 -11.37 25.11
C PRO A 289 22.57 -10.05 25.90
N VAL A 290 23.58 -9.91 26.76
CA VAL A 290 23.70 -8.80 27.72
C VAL A 290 23.86 -7.46 27.00
N GLY A 291 23.14 -6.42 27.48
CA GLY A 291 23.26 -5.05 26.98
C GLY A 291 22.50 -4.78 25.68
N LEU A 292 21.72 -5.73 25.15
CA LEU A 292 20.93 -5.55 23.91
C LEU A 292 19.46 -5.22 24.15
N ALA A 293 18.95 -5.36 25.37
CA ALA A 293 17.53 -5.19 25.65
C ALA A 293 17.10 -3.75 25.43
N ARG A 294 17.86 -2.78 25.95
CA ARG A 294 17.57 -1.36 25.82
C ARG A 294 17.61 -0.89 24.35
N PRO A 295 18.70 -1.12 23.58
CA PRO A 295 18.75 -0.74 22.17
C PRO A 295 17.64 -1.38 21.32
N MET A 296 17.27 -2.63 21.61
CA MET A 296 16.17 -3.29 20.91
C MET A 296 14.81 -2.66 21.26
N LEU A 297 14.58 -2.32 22.54
CA LEU A 297 13.37 -1.63 22.93
C LEU A 297 13.29 -0.23 22.33
N GLU A 298 14.42 0.50 22.25
CA GLU A 298 14.52 1.79 21.57
C GLU A 298 14.11 1.68 20.09
N LEU A 299 14.67 0.70 19.34
CA LEU A 299 14.28 0.45 17.94
C LEU A 299 12.77 0.19 17.83
N THR A 300 12.22 -0.65 18.70
CA THR A 300 10.77 -0.94 18.66
C THR A 300 9.91 0.26 19.09
N ALA A 301 10.47 1.16 19.92
CA ALA A 301 9.78 2.36 20.35
C ALA A 301 9.70 3.44 19.26
N ALA A 302 10.55 3.39 18.24
CA ALA A 302 10.52 4.28 17.08
C ALA A 302 9.52 3.84 15.99
N LEU A 303 8.94 2.64 16.09
CA LEU A 303 8.12 2.01 15.05
C LEU A 303 6.65 1.91 15.47
N ASP A 304 5.79 1.32 14.61
CA ASP A 304 4.36 1.17 14.92
C ASP A 304 4.12 0.26 16.13
N ALA A 305 3.41 0.79 17.12
CA ALA A 305 3.04 0.07 18.34
C ALA A 305 2.27 -1.24 18.08
N ASN A 306 1.54 -1.31 16.97
CA ASN A 306 0.57 -2.37 16.68
C ASN A 306 1.11 -3.50 15.81
N GLY A 307 2.33 -3.33 15.28
CA GLY A 307 2.92 -4.40 14.48
C GLY A 307 4.23 -4.03 13.81
N ILE A 308 5.31 -4.62 14.29
CA ILE A 308 6.64 -4.49 13.71
C ILE A 308 7.01 -5.85 13.11
N PRO A 309 7.37 -5.92 11.82
CA PRO A 309 7.84 -7.15 11.23
C PRO A 309 9.16 -7.62 11.83
N ALA A 310 9.31 -8.93 11.99
CA ALA A 310 10.58 -9.49 12.45
C ALA A 310 11.74 -9.15 11.50
N SER A 311 11.47 -9.12 10.18
CA SER A 311 12.44 -8.77 9.13
C SER A 311 13.05 -7.38 9.32
N VAL A 312 12.29 -6.41 9.83
CA VAL A 312 12.78 -5.06 10.14
C VAL A 312 13.81 -5.13 11.28
N LEU A 313 13.49 -5.82 12.36
CA LEU A 313 14.32 -5.88 13.57
C LEU A 313 15.57 -6.78 13.44
N VAL A 314 15.61 -7.64 12.42
CA VAL A 314 16.79 -8.46 12.08
C VAL A 314 17.50 -7.98 10.82
N SER A 315 17.11 -6.84 10.26
CA SER A 315 17.72 -6.25 9.07
C SER A 315 19.16 -5.79 9.35
N PRO A 316 20.03 -5.71 8.33
CA PRO A 316 21.40 -5.24 8.52
C PRO A 316 21.51 -3.89 9.24
N PRO A 317 20.72 -2.85 8.95
CA PRO A 317 20.75 -1.59 9.69
C PRO A 317 20.35 -1.74 11.16
N ALA A 318 19.31 -2.53 11.46
CA ALA A 318 18.91 -2.79 12.85
C ALA A 318 20.03 -3.51 13.63
N LEU A 319 20.67 -4.52 13.04
CA LEU A 319 21.80 -5.23 13.65
C LEU A 319 23.02 -4.32 13.83
N ALA A 320 23.27 -3.41 12.91
CA ALA A 320 24.33 -2.40 13.03
C ALA A 320 24.07 -1.47 14.23
N TYR A 321 22.82 -0.95 14.35
CA TYR A 321 22.41 -0.13 15.49
C TYR A 321 22.59 -0.86 16.82
N LEU A 322 22.14 -2.14 16.91
CA LEU A 322 22.31 -2.97 18.10
C LEU A 322 23.79 -3.19 18.43
N THR A 323 24.64 -3.40 17.43
CA THR A 323 26.09 -3.59 17.59
C THR A 323 26.74 -2.34 18.15
N GLU A 324 26.41 -1.16 17.63
CA GLU A 324 26.96 0.13 18.07
C GLU A 324 26.56 0.48 19.51
N HIS A 325 25.30 0.15 19.88
CA HIS A 325 24.74 0.52 21.19
C HIS A 325 24.76 -0.63 22.22
N SER A 326 25.26 -1.82 21.82
CA SER A 326 25.51 -2.89 22.80
C SER A 326 26.59 -2.42 23.76
N GLY A 327 26.29 -2.30 25.04
CA GLY A 327 27.26 -1.93 26.08
C GLY A 327 28.44 -2.92 26.25
N CYS A 328 28.66 -3.83 25.34
CA CYS A 328 29.83 -4.67 25.19
C CYS A 328 30.99 -3.80 24.68
N GLY A 329 31.48 -2.95 25.55
CA GLY A 329 32.69 -2.18 25.33
C GLY A 329 33.78 -3.11 24.85
N ALA A 330 34.51 -2.65 23.82
CA ALA A 330 35.72 -3.21 23.22
C ALA A 330 36.34 -4.38 24.05
N ALA A 331 35.75 -5.56 23.98
CA ALA A 331 36.41 -6.75 24.47
C ALA A 331 37.54 -7.03 23.48
N ARG A 332 38.73 -6.99 23.98
CA ARG A 332 40.01 -7.28 23.36
C ARG A 332 39.86 -8.30 22.21
N ASP A 333 40.28 -7.87 21.00
CA ASP A 333 40.54 -8.73 19.86
C ASP A 333 39.34 -9.37 19.14
N GLY A 334 38.42 -8.56 18.58
CA GLY A 334 37.44 -9.01 17.60
C GLY A 334 36.18 -8.15 17.57
N VAL A 335 35.80 -7.63 16.39
CA VAL A 335 34.52 -6.95 16.19
C VAL A 335 33.41 -7.99 16.38
N TYR A 336 32.75 -7.98 17.54
CA TYR A 336 31.57 -8.83 17.77
C TYR A 336 30.38 -8.23 17.02
N SER A 337 29.99 -8.87 15.94
CA SER A 337 28.80 -8.47 15.17
C SER A 337 27.59 -9.22 15.71
N ILE A 338 26.52 -8.46 16.03
CA ILE A 338 25.26 -9.02 16.48
C ILE A 338 24.60 -9.79 15.34
N THR A 339 24.18 -11.02 15.63
CA THR A 339 23.52 -11.88 14.64
C THR A 339 22.00 -11.73 14.69
N PRO A 340 21.27 -12.09 13.59
CA PRO A 340 19.79 -12.16 13.61
C PRO A 340 19.25 -13.05 14.74
N GLN A 341 19.99 -14.11 15.13
CA GLN A 341 19.59 -15.00 16.23
C GLN A 341 19.68 -14.30 17.57
N ASP A 342 20.66 -13.43 17.79
CA ASP A 342 20.80 -12.64 19.01
C ASP A 342 19.67 -11.62 19.13
N ALA A 343 19.30 -10.96 18.03
CA ALA A 343 18.14 -10.08 17.97
C ALA A 343 16.84 -10.81 18.32
N LEU A 344 16.62 -12.01 17.78
CA LEU A 344 15.44 -12.82 18.15
C LEU A 344 15.47 -13.34 19.58
N ARG A 345 16.66 -13.58 20.17
CA ARG A 345 16.78 -13.96 21.58
C ARG A 345 16.37 -12.80 22.49
N ILE A 346 16.82 -11.58 22.19
CA ILE A 346 16.48 -10.43 23.02
C ILE A 346 15.00 -10.07 22.94
N LEU A 347 14.35 -10.24 21.78
CA LEU A 347 12.89 -10.10 21.69
C LEU A 347 12.15 -11.06 22.63
N ARG A 348 12.65 -12.29 22.80
CA ARG A 348 12.08 -13.25 23.77
C ARG A 348 12.31 -12.81 25.22
N VAL A 349 13.45 -12.21 25.54
CA VAL A 349 13.74 -11.66 26.86
C VAL A 349 12.79 -10.52 27.18
N LEU A 350 12.64 -9.57 26.26
CA LEU A 350 11.71 -8.43 26.40
C LEU A 350 10.26 -8.91 26.58
N HIS A 351 9.85 -9.91 25.80
CA HIS A 351 8.52 -10.52 25.92
C HIS A 351 8.32 -11.20 27.27
N ARG A 352 9.30 -11.96 27.76
CA ARG A 352 9.25 -12.65 29.06
C ARG A 352 9.05 -11.67 30.23
N LEU A 353 9.60 -10.46 30.12
CA LEU A 353 9.47 -9.39 31.11
C LEU A 353 8.27 -8.45 30.84
N SER A 354 7.36 -8.84 29.97
CA SER A 354 6.14 -8.06 29.63
C SER A 354 6.42 -6.64 29.13
N LEU A 355 7.60 -6.41 28.54
CA LEU A 355 7.98 -5.13 27.94
C LEU A 355 7.46 -5.00 26.50
N ILE A 356 7.35 -6.12 25.78
CA ILE A 356 6.76 -6.22 24.44
C ILE A 356 5.85 -7.45 24.34
N ASP A 357 4.98 -7.48 23.34
CA ASP A 357 4.33 -8.72 22.91
C ASP A 357 5.05 -9.24 21.65
N HIS A 358 5.52 -10.50 21.71
CA HIS A 358 6.27 -11.13 20.61
C HIS A 358 5.59 -12.42 20.18
N ASN A 359 5.10 -12.46 18.94
CA ASN A 359 4.52 -13.63 18.31
C ASN A 359 5.35 -14.08 17.10
N PRO A 360 6.24 -15.06 17.25
CA PRO A 360 7.12 -15.51 16.15
C PRO A 360 6.38 -16.23 15.00
N ARG A 361 5.08 -16.54 15.16
CA ARG A 361 4.24 -17.13 14.10
C ARG A 361 3.64 -16.08 13.18
N SER A 362 3.58 -14.82 13.59
CA SER A 362 3.10 -13.70 12.80
C SER A 362 4.30 -12.99 12.19
N LEU A 363 4.67 -13.33 10.96
CA LEU A 363 5.87 -12.80 10.31
C LEU A 363 5.79 -11.28 10.14
N ASP A 364 4.63 -10.76 9.76
CA ASP A 364 4.43 -9.36 9.40
C ASP A 364 4.21 -8.45 10.61
N ARG A 365 3.69 -9.00 11.70
CA ARG A 365 3.39 -8.26 12.95
C ARG A 365 3.94 -9.04 14.14
N ALA A 366 5.22 -9.39 14.05
CA ALA A 366 5.87 -10.24 15.04
C ALA A 366 5.97 -9.59 16.42
N VAL A 367 6.14 -8.27 16.47
CA VAL A 367 6.34 -7.52 17.71
C VAL A 367 5.30 -6.42 17.85
N ARG A 368 4.76 -6.27 19.06
CA ARG A 368 3.92 -5.15 19.48
C ARG A 368 4.47 -4.56 20.76
N VAL A 369 4.38 -3.24 20.88
CA VAL A 369 4.85 -2.53 22.07
C VAL A 369 3.75 -1.63 22.57
N HIS A 370 3.50 -1.64 23.87
CA HIS A 370 2.51 -0.73 24.42
C HIS A 370 2.96 0.72 24.24
N GLN A 371 2.07 1.59 23.74
CA GLN A 371 2.40 2.99 23.39
C GLN A 371 3.01 3.78 24.56
N LEU A 372 2.60 3.46 25.79
CA LEU A 372 3.18 4.05 26.98
C LEU A 372 4.67 3.69 27.14
N ILE A 373 5.02 2.40 26.93
CA ILE A 373 6.42 1.95 26.98
C ILE A 373 7.22 2.64 25.86
N GLN A 374 6.66 2.72 24.66
CA GLN A 374 7.31 3.43 23.54
C GLN A 374 7.55 4.90 23.89
N ARG A 375 6.53 5.59 24.42
CA ARG A 375 6.63 7.01 24.79
C ARG A 375 7.73 7.23 25.84
N VAL A 376 7.68 6.49 26.97
CA VAL A 376 8.69 6.61 28.03
C VAL A 376 10.11 6.29 27.51
N THR A 377 10.22 5.29 26.64
CA THR A 377 11.50 4.95 26.00
C THR A 377 12.04 6.10 25.15
N ARG A 378 11.19 6.75 24.33
CA ARG A 378 11.61 7.88 23.50
C ARG A 378 11.93 9.13 24.33
N GLU A 379 11.12 9.45 25.34
CA GLU A 379 11.34 10.61 26.23
C GLU A 379 12.62 10.51 27.06
N ALA A 380 13.12 9.29 27.30
CA ALA A 380 14.40 9.07 27.95
C ALA A 380 15.63 9.35 27.09
N LEU A 381 15.44 9.59 25.77
CA LEU A 381 16.52 9.83 24.83
C LEU A 381 16.83 11.34 24.71
N THR A 382 18.10 11.67 24.53
CA THR A 382 18.47 13.01 24.08
C THR A 382 18.06 13.22 22.62
N SER A 383 17.87 14.47 22.18
CA SER A 383 17.50 14.77 20.79
C SER A 383 18.43 14.10 19.77
N GLN A 384 19.74 14.10 20.04
CA GLN A 384 20.71 13.47 19.14
C GLN A 384 20.56 11.93 19.08
N GLN A 385 20.27 11.29 20.24
CA GLN A 385 19.98 9.84 20.27
C GLN A 385 18.67 9.53 19.55
N HIS A 386 17.64 10.34 19.75
CA HIS A 386 16.36 10.22 19.08
C HIS A 386 16.51 10.30 17.56
N ASP A 387 17.27 11.28 17.05
CA ASP A 387 17.50 11.43 15.61
C ASP A 387 18.28 10.25 15.01
N ARG A 388 19.30 9.76 15.71
CA ARG A 388 20.06 8.58 15.27
C ARG A 388 19.19 7.32 15.26
N LEU A 389 18.38 7.13 16.30
CA LEU A 389 17.44 6.01 16.41
C LEU A 389 16.42 6.06 15.27
N ALA A 390 15.81 7.23 15.02
CA ALA A 390 14.81 7.39 13.97
C ALA A 390 15.37 7.03 12.58
N ARG A 391 16.61 7.45 12.29
CA ARG A 391 17.28 7.08 11.04
C ARG A 391 17.59 5.60 10.94
N ALA A 392 18.15 5.01 12.00
CA ALA A 392 18.44 3.58 12.02
C ALA A 392 17.17 2.73 11.85
N ALA A 393 16.07 3.16 12.46
CA ALA A 393 14.76 2.52 12.29
C ALA A 393 14.21 2.71 10.86
N ALA A 394 14.38 3.90 10.28
CA ALA A 394 13.99 4.19 8.89
C ALA A 394 14.81 3.36 7.89
N ASP A 395 16.13 3.25 8.08
CA ASP A 395 17.00 2.37 7.30
C ASP A 395 16.58 0.91 7.43
N ALA A 396 16.21 0.47 8.63
CA ALA A 396 15.75 -0.89 8.88
C ALA A 396 14.43 -1.19 8.15
N VAL A 397 13.47 -0.26 8.16
CA VAL A 397 12.21 -0.37 7.40
C VAL A 397 12.49 -0.41 5.90
N THR A 398 13.34 0.49 5.40
CA THR A 398 13.72 0.54 3.98
C THR A 398 14.41 -0.75 3.53
N SER A 399 15.33 -1.28 4.35
CA SER A 399 16.04 -2.54 4.06
C SER A 399 15.12 -3.77 4.02
N ALA A 400 14.03 -3.75 4.80
CA ALA A 400 13.03 -4.82 4.80
C ALA A 400 11.98 -4.65 3.69
N TRP A 401 11.94 -3.50 3.00
CA TRP A 401 10.98 -3.21 1.95
C TRP A 401 11.34 -4.02 0.69
N PRO A 402 10.44 -4.87 0.20
CA PRO A 402 10.74 -5.65 -0.99
C PRO A 402 10.76 -4.76 -2.25
N ASP A 403 11.64 -5.07 -3.20
CA ASP A 403 11.69 -4.38 -4.50
C ASP A 403 10.35 -4.44 -5.24
N MET A 404 9.60 -5.52 -5.01
CA MET A 404 8.27 -5.76 -5.57
C MET A 404 7.31 -6.19 -4.46
N GLU A 405 6.25 -5.41 -4.29
CA GLU A 405 5.23 -5.67 -3.28
C GLU A 405 4.27 -6.79 -3.75
N GLY A 406 4.64 -8.04 -3.47
CA GLY A 406 3.78 -9.21 -3.73
C GLY A 406 2.74 -9.45 -2.64
N ASP A 407 2.97 -8.94 -1.42
CA ASP A 407 2.09 -9.08 -0.25
C ASP A 407 1.58 -7.70 0.19
N ALA A 408 0.29 -7.45 -0.06
CA ALA A 408 -0.36 -6.19 0.28
C ALA A 408 -0.46 -5.95 1.79
N VAL A 409 -0.56 -7.02 2.61
CA VAL A 409 -0.62 -6.92 4.07
C VAL A 409 0.73 -6.51 4.62
N PHE A 410 1.80 -7.12 4.14
CA PHE A 410 3.16 -6.78 4.53
C PHE A 410 3.52 -5.34 4.13
N ALA A 411 3.20 -4.93 2.89
CA ALA A 411 3.39 -3.56 2.43
C ALA A 411 2.63 -2.54 3.30
N GLN A 412 1.39 -2.85 3.70
CA GLN A 412 0.62 -2.00 4.62
C GLN A 412 1.29 -1.86 5.98
N VAL A 413 1.85 -2.94 6.52
CA VAL A 413 2.56 -2.88 7.81
C VAL A 413 3.82 -2.03 7.71
N LEU A 414 4.58 -2.12 6.62
CA LEU A 414 5.74 -1.27 6.39
C LEU A 414 5.36 0.21 6.27
N ARG A 415 4.25 0.53 5.58
CA ARG A 415 3.72 1.90 5.53
C ARG A 415 3.35 2.42 6.91
N ALA A 416 2.68 1.61 7.74
CA ALA A 416 2.33 2.00 9.11
C ALA A 416 3.57 2.29 9.96
N ASN A 417 4.65 1.51 9.80
CA ASN A 417 5.91 1.78 10.49
C ASN A 417 6.59 3.07 9.97
N ALA A 418 6.54 3.36 8.68
CA ALA A 418 7.03 4.62 8.12
C ALA A 418 6.20 5.83 8.60
N GLU A 419 4.86 5.67 8.67
CA GLU A 419 3.96 6.70 9.20
C GLU A 419 4.24 6.98 10.69
N ALA A 420 4.48 5.95 11.50
CA ALA A 420 4.87 6.11 12.89
C ALA A 420 6.17 6.92 13.04
N LEU A 421 7.19 6.64 12.22
CA LEU A 421 8.44 7.42 12.20
C LEU A 421 8.17 8.88 11.84
N THR A 422 7.37 9.15 10.83
CA THR A 422 7.02 10.52 10.43
C THR A 422 6.28 11.26 11.55
N ALA A 423 5.36 10.59 12.24
CA ALA A 423 4.54 11.21 13.28
C ALA A 423 5.34 11.74 14.49
N HIS A 424 6.47 11.15 14.82
CA HIS A 424 7.22 11.57 16.02
C HIS A 424 8.67 11.97 15.76
N ALA A 425 9.21 11.75 14.55
CA ALA A 425 10.60 12.01 14.23
C ALA A 425 10.80 12.55 12.80
N GLU A 426 9.80 13.26 12.26
CA GLU A 426 9.85 13.76 10.88
C GLU A 426 11.12 14.58 10.62
N ASP A 427 11.52 15.41 11.59
CA ASP A 427 12.71 16.26 11.46
C ASP A 427 13.99 15.45 11.21
N ALA A 428 14.12 14.29 11.85
CA ALA A 428 15.26 13.41 11.71
C ALA A 428 15.38 12.75 10.32
N LEU A 429 14.27 12.70 9.57
CA LEU A 429 14.21 12.12 8.22
C LEU A 429 14.58 13.11 7.12
N TYR A 430 14.84 14.38 7.48
CA TYR A 430 15.33 15.42 6.56
C TYR A 430 16.70 15.90 7.04
N GLN A 431 17.71 15.74 6.20
CA GLN A 431 19.08 16.19 6.46
C GLN A 431 19.53 17.17 5.37
N ALA A 432 20.67 17.81 5.59
CA ALA A 432 21.25 18.73 4.60
C ALA A 432 21.57 18.04 3.26
N ASP A 433 21.79 16.72 3.27
CA ASP A 433 22.09 15.89 2.11
C ASP A 433 20.83 15.26 1.47
N GLY A 434 19.66 15.41 2.08
CA GLY A 434 18.43 14.97 1.46
C GLY A 434 17.35 14.45 2.42
N VAL A 435 16.30 13.91 1.79
CA VAL A 435 15.16 13.26 2.42
C VAL A 435 15.43 11.77 2.52
N HIS A 436 15.09 11.17 3.65
CA HIS A 436 15.26 9.73 3.83
C HIS A 436 14.38 8.91 2.87
N ASP A 437 14.96 7.88 2.25
CA ASP A 437 14.30 7.06 1.20
C ASP A 437 13.02 6.38 1.67
N VAL A 438 12.85 6.11 2.97
CA VAL A 438 11.64 5.51 3.53
C VAL A 438 10.38 6.29 3.17
N LEU A 439 10.46 7.63 3.10
CA LEU A 439 9.33 8.50 2.76
C LEU A 439 8.93 8.34 1.29
N PHE A 440 9.93 8.21 0.40
CA PHE A 440 9.66 7.92 -1.01
C PHE A 440 9.12 6.50 -1.22
N HIS A 441 9.60 5.53 -0.46
CA HIS A 441 9.07 4.16 -0.49
C HIS A 441 7.61 4.12 -0.04
N ALA A 442 7.25 4.79 1.05
CA ALA A 442 5.88 4.87 1.53
C ALA A 442 4.93 5.45 0.48
N GLY A 443 5.30 6.56 -0.15
CA GLY A 443 4.50 7.20 -1.20
C GLY A 443 4.34 6.32 -2.45
N ARG A 444 5.41 5.67 -2.92
CA ARG A 444 5.35 4.73 -4.04
C ARG A 444 4.49 3.51 -3.72
N SER A 445 4.61 2.98 -2.51
CA SER A 445 3.81 1.86 -2.03
C SER A 445 2.31 2.17 -2.01
N LEU A 446 1.92 3.40 -1.60
CA LEU A 446 0.54 3.87 -1.70
C LEU A 446 0.06 3.83 -3.16
N GLY A 447 0.88 4.31 -4.09
CA GLY A 447 0.57 4.28 -5.52
C GLY A 447 0.44 2.86 -6.06
N GLN A 448 1.35 1.95 -5.69
CA GLN A 448 1.30 0.53 -6.10
C GLN A 448 0.09 -0.20 -5.51
N ALA A 449 -0.32 0.17 -4.30
CA ALA A 449 -1.55 -0.31 -3.68
C ALA A 449 -2.82 0.31 -4.31
N GLY A 450 -2.68 1.18 -5.33
CA GLY A 450 -3.78 1.86 -6.01
C GLY A 450 -4.44 2.97 -5.20
N GLN A 451 -3.84 3.38 -4.09
CA GLN A 451 -4.29 4.51 -3.27
C GLN A 451 -3.75 5.82 -3.86
N VAL A 452 -4.15 6.10 -5.11
CA VAL A 452 -3.55 7.18 -5.92
C VAL A 452 -3.68 8.54 -5.23
N GLN A 453 -4.84 8.86 -4.65
CA GLN A 453 -5.04 10.14 -3.96
C GLN A 453 -4.18 10.24 -2.71
N ALA A 454 -4.10 9.18 -1.89
CA ALA A 454 -3.24 9.15 -0.71
C ALA A 454 -1.75 9.29 -1.08
N ALA A 455 -1.33 8.69 -2.21
CA ALA A 455 0.02 8.88 -2.74
C ALA A 455 0.29 10.33 -3.17
N ILE A 456 -0.68 10.98 -3.83
CA ILE A 456 -0.58 12.40 -4.20
C ILE A 456 -0.46 13.28 -2.95
N ASP A 457 -1.32 13.08 -1.96
CA ASP A 457 -1.32 13.85 -0.72
C ASP A 457 -0.01 13.66 0.05
N HIS A 458 0.49 12.43 0.14
CA HIS A 458 1.77 12.10 0.75
C HIS A 458 2.94 12.83 0.04
N PHE A 459 3.01 12.75 -1.29
CA PHE A 459 4.07 13.43 -2.03
C PHE A 459 3.92 14.95 -2.05
N GLN A 460 2.70 15.51 -1.94
CA GLN A 460 2.49 16.95 -1.75
C GLN A 460 3.04 17.42 -0.42
N HIS A 461 2.77 16.69 0.67
CA HIS A 461 3.34 16.97 1.99
C HIS A 461 4.87 16.89 1.93
N LEU A 462 5.42 15.81 1.35
CA LEU A 462 6.85 15.61 1.17
C LEU A 462 7.49 16.75 0.37
N ALA A 463 6.88 17.17 -0.74
CA ALA A 463 7.38 18.26 -1.58
C ALA A 463 7.38 19.60 -0.83
N SER A 464 6.31 19.87 -0.08
CA SER A 464 6.19 21.10 0.73
C SER A 464 7.24 21.15 1.85
N THR A 465 7.41 20.05 2.59
CA THR A 465 8.36 19.95 3.70
C THR A 465 9.80 20.02 3.16
N ALA A 466 10.12 19.27 2.10
CA ALA A 466 11.44 19.31 1.45
C ALA A 466 11.73 20.71 0.89
N HIS A 467 10.76 21.39 0.27
CA HIS A 467 10.94 22.76 -0.20
C HIS A 467 11.29 23.72 0.93
N GLY A 468 10.59 23.62 2.07
CA GLY A 468 10.86 24.49 3.23
C GLY A 468 12.21 24.23 3.90
N ARG A 469 12.69 22.99 3.92
CA ARG A 469 13.92 22.59 4.65
C ARG A 469 15.16 22.56 3.78
N LEU A 470 15.04 22.08 2.56
CA LEU A 470 16.18 21.87 1.64
C LEU A 470 16.22 22.90 0.51
N GLY A 471 15.11 23.63 0.32
CA GLY A 471 14.96 24.59 -0.77
C GLY A 471 14.28 24.03 -2.02
N PRO A 472 13.85 24.94 -2.94
CA PRO A 472 13.12 24.57 -4.15
C PRO A 472 13.94 23.75 -5.14
N ASP A 473 15.24 23.92 -5.10
CA ASP A 473 16.20 23.42 -6.08
C ASP A 473 16.84 22.07 -5.67
N HIS A 474 16.50 21.57 -4.46
CA HIS A 474 17.07 20.32 -3.99
C HIS A 474 16.53 19.13 -4.81
N PRO A 475 17.37 18.12 -5.15
CA PRO A 475 16.95 16.94 -5.92
C PRO A 475 15.71 16.25 -5.38
N ASP A 476 15.62 16.10 -4.06
CA ASP A 476 14.49 15.41 -3.42
C ASP A 476 13.22 16.25 -3.43
N THR A 477 13.32 17.60 -3.40
CA THR A 477 12.18 18.48 -3.62
C THR A 477 11.63 18.30 -5.02
N LEU A 478 12.52 18.26 -6.02
CA LEU A 478 12.14 18.03 -7.41
C LEU A 478 11.57 16.63 -7.64
N ASN A 479 12.16 15.61 -7.00
CA ASN A 479 11.65 14.23 -7.04
C ASN A 479 10.25 14.10 -6.42
N ALA A 480 10.00 14.75 -5.28
CA ALA A 480 8.67 14.77 -4.68
C ALA A 480 7.64 15.46 -5.58
N ARG A 481 7.99 16.62 -6.17
CA ARG A 481 7.14 17.34 -7.16
C ARG A 481 6.88 16.49 -8.41
N HIS A 482 7.87 15.75 -8.88
CA HIS A 482 7.71 14.81 -9.98
C HIS A 482 6.65 13.73 -9.64
N ASN A 483 6.73 13.11 -8.45
CA ASN A 483 5.78 12.09 -8.04
C ASN A 483 4.35 12.65 -7.89
N VAL A 484 4.20 13.91 -7.44
CA VAL A 484 2.88 14.60 -7.44
C VAL A 484 2.34 14.75 -8.85
N ALA A 485 3.18 15.23 -9.80
CA ALA A 485 2.77 15.43 -11.18
C ALA A 485 2.38 14.11 -11.85
N TRP A 486 3.18 13.06 -11.61
CA TRP A 486 2.90 11.71 -12.12
C TRP A 486 1.58 11.14 -11.54
N GLY A 487 1.39 11.23 -10.23
CA GLY A 487 0.16 10.78 -9.55
C GLY A 487 -1.09 11.46 -10.11
N ARG A 488 -1.04 12.77 -10.37
CA ARG A 488 -2.14 13.50 -11.01
C ARG A 488 -2.48 12.95 -12.38
N GLY A 489 -1.46 12.65 -13.18
CA GLY A 489 -1.66 12.04 -14.50
C GLY A 489 -2.33 10.67 -14.41
N VAL A 490 -1.85 9.81 -13.50
CA VAL A 490 -2.44 8.47 -13.26
C VAL A 490 -3.88 8.58 -12.74
N ALA A 491 -4.19 9.60 -11.95
CA ALA A 491 -5.55 9.88 -11.48
C ALA A 491 -6.49 10.38 -12.61
N GLY A 492 -5.98 10.53 -13.86
CA GLY A 492 -6.78 11.00 -14.99
C GLY A 492 -6.69 12.51 -15.24
N TYR A 493 -5.96 13.28 -14.40
CA TYR A 493 -5.79 14.74 -14.55
C TYR A 493 -4.60 15.06 -15.46
N SER A 494 -4.60 14.55 -16.69
CA SER A 494 -3.47 14.67 -17.64
C SER A 494 -3.10 16.12 -17.94
N ALA A 495 -4.04 17.03 -18.05
CA ALA A 495 -3.76 18.47 -18.23
C ALA A 495 -3.00 19.07 -17.03
N ALA A 496 -3.38 18.70 -15.81
CA ALA A 496 -2.68 19.13 -14.59
C ALA A 496 -1.27 18.52 -14.49
N ALA A 497 -1.09 17.29 -14.96
CA ALA A 497 0.22 16.65 -15.05
C ALA A 497 1.12 17.40 -16.06
N VAL A 498 0.61 17.75 -17.25
CA VAL A 498 1.33 18.54 -18.26
C VAL A 498 1.77 19.89 -17.71
N ALA A 499 0.89 20.61 -17.00
CA ALA A 499 1.24 21.89 -16.38
C ALA A 499 2.38 21.72 -15.36
N ALA A 500 2.24 20.75 -14.44
CA ALA A 500 3.23 20.50 -13.39
C ALA A 500 4.59 20.05 -13.97
N PHE A 501 4.61 19.19 -14.98
CA PHE A 501 5.85 18.78 -15.65
C PHE A 501 6.47 19.90 -16.47
N SER A 502 5.67 20.83 -17.02
CA SER A 502 6.19 22.01 -17.70
C SER A 502 6.95 22.94 -16.76
N GLU A 503 6.40 23.17 -15.56
CA GLU A 503 7.07 23.94 -14.52
C GLU A 503 8.34 23.24 -14.03
N LEU A 504 8.25 21.95 -13.71
CA LEU A 504 9.39 21.14 -13.24
C LEU A 504 10.53 21.14 -14.26
N ARG A 505 10.22 20.94 -15.53
CA ARG A 505 11.21 21.01 -16.61
C ARG A 505 11.91 22.36 -16.65
N ALA A 506 11.15 23.46 -16.60
CA ALA A 506 11.70 24.81 -16.65
C ALA A 506 12.63 25.09 -15.46
N ASP A 507 12.26 24.63 -14.26
CA ASP A 507 13.09 24.74 -13.06
C ASP A 507 14.39 23.94 -13.20
N VAL A 508 14.31 22.67 -13.63
CA VAL A 508 15.50 21.80 -13.76
C VAL A 508 16.44 22.32 -14.88
N GLU A 509 15.89 22.74 -16.04
CA GLU A 509 16.70 23.30 -17.12
C GLU A 509 17.42 24.59 -16.70
N ARG A 510 16.77 25.46 -15.92
CA ARG A 510 17.35 26.70 -15.41
C ARG A 510 18.50 26.42 -14.44
N MET A 511 18.39 25.39 -13.60
CA MET A 511 19.37 25.09 -12.55
C MET A 511 20.54 24.26 -13.03
N ARG A 512 20.29 23.26 -13.85
CA ARG A 512 21.27 22.23 -14.23
C ARG A 512 21.61 22.24 -15.71
N GLY A 513 20.89 23.04 -16.49
CA GLY A 513 21.01 23.08 -17.94
C GLY A 513 20.19 22.03 -18.66
N PRO A 514 19.93 22.25 -19.97
CA PRO A 514 19.03 21.41 -20.78
C PRO A 514 19.59 20.00 -21.05
N ASP A 515 20.88 19.80 -20.92
CA ASP A 515 21.58 18.53 -21.19
C ASP A 515 21.74 17.66 -19.93
N HIS A 516 21.35 18.16 -18.76
CA HIS A 516 21.44 17.38 -17.54
C HIS A 516 20.47 16.18 -17.60
N PRO A 517 20.85 14.99 -17.09
CA PRO A 517 19.96 13.82 -17.07
C PRO A 517 18.56 14.09 -16.55
N ASP A 518 18.43 14.86 -15.46
CA ASP A 518 17.13 15.21 -14.87
C ASP A 518 16.28 16.08 -15.80
N ALA A 519 16.91 17.01 -16.54
CA ALA A 519 16.21 17.83 -17.53
C ALA A 519 15.72 16.97 -18.70
N LEU A 520 16.56 16.04 -19.15
CA LEU A 520 16.19 15.08 -20.20
C LEU A 520 15.06 14.14 -19.77
N CYS A 521 15.00 13.79 -18.50
CA CYS A 521 13.92 13.01 -17.91
C CYS A 521 12.63 13.85 -17.80
N ALA A 522 12.68 15.06 -17.25
CA ALA A 522 11.51 15.96 -17.16
C ALA A 522 10.89 16.22 -18.55
N ARG A 523 11.71 16.33 -19.58
CA ARG A 523 11.27 16.47 -20.98
C ARG A 523 10.58 15.19 -21.49
N TYR A 524 11.07 14.02 -21.08
CA TYR A 524 10.44 12.74 -21.43
C TYR A 524 9.03 12.66 -20.85
N ASP A 525 8.86 12.95 -19.56
CA ASP A 525 7.56 12.84 -18.89
C ASP A 525 6.58 13.91 -19.37
N LEU A 526 7.05 15.13 -19.59
CA LEU A 526 6.22 16.17 -20.21
C LEU A 526 5.68 15.71 -21.57
N ALA A 527 6.56 15.18 -22.43
CA ALA A 527 6.14 14.69 -23.76
C ALA A 527 5.16 13.51 -23.65
N HIS A 528 5.38 12.61 -22.69
CA HIS A 528 4.47 11.49 -22.41
C HIS A 528 3.06 11.98 -22.04
N TRP A 529 2.97 12.91 -21.07
CA TRP A 529 1.68 13.41 -20.62
C TRP A 529 1.00 14.33 -21.63
N GLN A 530 1.75 15.06 -22.47
CA GLN A 530 1.20 15.81 -23.62
C GLN A 530 0.49 14.86 -24.59
N GLY A 531 1.12 13.76 -24.96
CA GLY A 531 0.51 12.75 -25.82
C GLY A 531 -0.72 12.10 -25.17
N THR A 532 -0.64 11.78 -23.87
CA THR A 532 -1.76 11.20 -23.11
C THR A 532 -2.93 12.19 -22.97
N ALA A 533 -2.65 13.50 -22.93
CA ALA A 533 -3.66 14.55 -22.93
C ALA A 533 -4.27 14.82 -24.34
N GLY A 534 -3.80 14.09 -25.38
CA GLY A 534 -4.36 14.17 -26.76
C GLY A 534 -3.45 14.85 -27.77
N ASP A 535 -2.37 15.54 -27.35
CA ASP A 535 -1.42 16.17 -28.30
C ASP A 535 -0.37 15.15 -28.79
N THR A 536 -0.79 14.20 -29.60
CA THR A 536 0.05 13.12 -30.13
C THR A 536 1.18 13.62 -31.04
N GLU A 537 0.89 14.65 -31.89
CA GLU A 537 1.89 15.23 -32.80
C GLU A 537 2.95 16.02 -32.02
N GLY A 538 2.51 16.84 -31.05
CA GLY A 538 3.41 17.59 -30.18
C GLY A 538 4.31 16.67 -29.37
N ALA A 539 3.74 15.58 -28.81
CA ALA A 539 4.49 14.54 -28.08
C ALA A 539 5.54 13.86 -28.97
N LEU A 540 5.16 13.43 -30.18
CA LEU A 540 6.10 12.83 -31.15
C LEU A 540 7.26 13.79 -31.45
N ALA A 541 6.93 15.06 -31.77
CA ALA A 541 7.94 16.05 -32.06
C ALA A 541 8.88 16.31 -30.86
N ALA A 542 8.35 16.32 -29.63
CA ALA A 542 9.13 16.47 -28.42
C ALA A 542 10.05 15.24 -28.19
N PHE A 543 9.56 14.02 -28.37
CA PHE A 543 10.37 12.81 -28.26
C PHE A 543 11.47 12.71 -29.32
N VAL A 544 11.20 13.15 -30.56
CA VAL A 544 12.24 13.19 -31.62
C VAL A 544 13.36 14.14 -31.26
N ARG A 545 13.04 15.34 -30.74
CA ARG A 545 14.06 16.29 -30.25
C ARG A 545 14.84 15.72 -29.06
N LEU A 546 14.13 15.16 -28.08
CA LEU A 546 14.75 14.54 -26.92
C LEU A 546 15.66 13.37 -27.31
N LEU A 547 15.28 12.57 -28.30
CA LEU A 547 16.10 11.47 -28.79
C LEU A 547 17.43 11.97 -29.39
N ALA A 548 17.38 13.07 -30.15
CA ALA A 548 18.59 13.69 -30.71
C ALA A 548 19.54 14.16 -29.58
N ASP A 549 18.99 14.80 -28.54
CA ASP A 549 19.76 15.26 -27.38
C ASP A 549 20.32 14.09 -26.58
N ARG A 550 19.52 13.05 -26.27
CA ARG A 550 20.00 11.87 -25.53
C ARG A 550 21.08 11.10 -26.32
N LYS A 551 20.96 10.99 -27.63
CA LYS A 551 22.03 10.41 -28.47
C LYS A 551 23.33 11.20 -28.40
N ARG A 552 23.25 12.53 -28.36
CA ARG A 552 24.41 13.42 -28.28
C ARG A 552 25.07 13.37 -26.90
N VAL A 553 24.25 13.34 -25.81
CA VAL A 553 24.72 13.47 -24.43
C VAL A 553 25.10 12.11 -23.83
N LEU A 554 24.28 11.09 -24.04
CA LEU A 554 24.40 9.78 -23.40
C LEU A 554 24.93 8.69 -24.36
N GLY A 555 24.83 8.93 -25.66
CA GLY A 555 25.18 7.95 -26.67
C GLY A 555 23.97 7.13 -27.18
N PRO A 556 24.12 6.44 -28.34
CA PRO A 556 23.03 5.72 -28.99
C PRO A 556 22.56 4.47 -28.27
N ASP A 557 23.46 3.82 -27.52
CA ASP A 557 23.21 2.52 -26.84
C ASP A 557 22.86 2.68 -25.36
N HIS A 558 22.79 3.94 -24.85
CA HIS A 558 22.39 4.19 -23.46
C HIS A 558 20.93 3.75 -23.22
N PRO A 559 20.59 3.14 -22.08
CA PRO A 559 19.24 2.66 -21.78
C PRO A 559 18.16 3.74 -21.99
N ASP A 560 18.38 4.97 -21.53
CA ASP A 560 17.43 6.08 -21.69
C ASP A 560 17.26 6.50 -23.15
N THR A 561 18.33 6.39 -23.95
CA THR A 561 18.27 6.64 -25.40
C THR A 561 17.41 5.56 -26.09
N LEU A 562 17.63 4.29 -25.73
CA LEU A 562 16.83 3.17 -26.24
C LEU A 562 15.36 3.29 -25.80
N HIS A 563 15.10 3.72 -24.56
CA HIS A 563 13.76 3.99 -24.05
C HIS A 563 13.08 5.14 -24.81
N THR A 564 13.81 6.21 -25.12
CA THR A 564 13.27 7.32 -25.94
C THR A 564 12.96 6.87 -27.37
N ARG A 565 13.77 5.98 -27.94
CA ARG A 565 13.47 5.39 -29.27
C ARG A 565 12.17 4.57 -29.25
N CYS A 566 11.95 3.83 -28.16
CA CYS A 566 10.69 3.10 -27.96
C CYS A 566 9.50 4.09 -27.93
N ALA A 567 9.63 5.21 -27.20
CA ALA A 567 8.60 6.26 -27.14
C ALA A 567 8.35 6.90 -28.51
N VAL A 568 9.41 7.23 -29.26
CA VAL A 568 9.28 7.78 -30.64
C VAL A 568 8.53 6.81 -31.54
N ALA A 569 8.88 5.51 -31.51
CA ALA A 569 8.20 4.50 -32.32
C ALA A 569 6.72 4.39 -31.93
N ARG A 570 6.41 4.36 -30.65
CA ARG A 570 5.04 4.33 -30.13
C ARG A 570 4.24 5.54 -30.58
N TRP A 571 4.70 6.76 -30.26
CA TRP A 571 3.96 7.98 -30.56
C TRP A 571 3.85 8.27 -32.07
N ARG A 572 4.78 7.75 -32.89
CA ARG A 572 4.63 7.75 -34.34
C ARG A 572 3.44 6.91 -34.79
N GLY A 573 3.31 5.72 -34.20
CA GLY A 573 2.16 4.85 -34.45
C GLY A 573 0.85 5.46 -33.98
N GLU A 574 0.82 6.07 -32.80
CA GLU A 574 -0.36 6.79 -32.27
C GLU A 574 -0.74 8.01 -33.10
N ALA A 575 0.24 8.70 -33.69
CA ALA A 575 0.01 9.78 -34.69
C ALA A 575 -0.50 9.26 -36.03
N GLY A 576 -0.65 7.94 -36.20
CA GLY A 576 -1.32 7.34 -37.36
C GLY A 576 -0.39 6.62 -38.34
N ASP A 577 0.93 6.64 -38.14
CA ASP A 577 1.89 5.92 -39.00
C ASP A 577 2.34 4.61 -38.34
N ALA A 578 1.40 3.66 -38.32
CA ALA A 578 1.66 2.35 -37.71
C ALA A 578 2.75 1.56 -38.45
N ALA A 579 2.87 1.74 -39.79
CA ALA A 579 3.90 1.05 -40.58
C ALA A 579 5.32 1.53 -40.23
N ALA A 580 5.50 2.86 -40.09
CA ALA A 580 6.78 3.38 -39.60
C ALA A 580 7.09 2.98 -38.16
N ALA A 581 6.07 2.88 -37.29
CA ALA A 581 6.24 2.40 -35.92
C ALA A 581 6.79 0.96 -35.92
N VAL A 582 6.23 0.05 -36.72
CA VAL A 582 6.76 -1.33 -36.87
C VAL A 582 8.23 -1.30 -37.31
N ALA A 583 8.57 -0.49 -38.32
CA ALA A 583 9.94 -0.40 -38.79
C ALA A 583 10.91 0.17 -37.75
N ASP A 584 10.47 1.14 -36.96
CA ASP A 584 11.26 1.72 -35.84
C ASP A 584 11.48 0.69 -34.73
N PHE A 585 10.41 -0.02 -34.31
CA PHE A 585 10.53 -1.09 -33.31
C PHE A 585 11.40 -2.25 -33.80
N ALA A 586 11.33 -2.65 -35.07
CA ALA A 586 12.17 -3.70 -35.62
C ALA A 586 13.66 -3.31 -35.60
N ARG A 587 14.00 -2.06 -35.94
CA ARG A 587 15.37 -1.53 -35.83
C ARG A 587 15.82 -1.48 -34.37
N LEU A 588 14.95 -1.02 -33.46
CA LEU A 588 15.25 -0.98 -32.05
C LEU A 588 15.47 -2.39 -31.48
N LEU A 589 14.67 -3.38 -31.92
CA LEU A 589 14.83 -4.78 -31.49
C LEU A 589 16.22 -5.32 -31.83
N THR A 590 16.70 -5.09 -33.05
CA THR A 590 18.04 -5.49 -33.48
C THR A 590 19.13 -4.88 -32.59
N ASP A 591 19.00 -3.60 -32.27
CA ASP A 591 19.97 -2.93 -31.39
C ASP A 591 19.90 -3.46 -29.94
N MET A 592 18.70 -3.72 -29.43
CA MET A 592 18.55 -4.27 -28.07
C MET A 592 19.03 -5.72 -27.95
N GLU A 593 18.86 -6.53 -28.99
CA GLU A 593 19.44 -7.88 -29.07
C GLU A 593 20.97 -7.82 -29.04
N ARG A 594 21.58 -6.84 -29.71
CA ARG A 594 23.02 -6.61 -29.69
C ARG A 594 23.54 -6.11 -28.34
N VAL A 595 22.81 -5.17 -27.66
CA VAL A 595 23.28 -4.48 -26.46
C VAL A 595 22.94 -5.27 -25.19
N LEU A 596 21.73 -5.82 -25.10
CA LEU A 596 21.21 -6.47 -23.90
C LEU A 596 21.11 -8.00 -24.05
N GLY A 597 21.12 -8.50 -25.29
CA GLY A 597 20.87 -9.91 -25.59
C GLY A 597 19.39 -10.22 -25.88
N PRO A 598 19.15 -11.36 -26.58
CA PRO A 598 17.82 -11.73 -27.08
C PRO A 598 16.82 -12.12 -25.98
N ASP A 599 17.30 -12.61 -24.84
CA ASP A 599 16.48 -13.10 -23.73
C ASP A 599 16.27 -12.04 -22.63
N HIS A 600 16.84 -10.84 -22.78
CA HIS A 600 16.64 -9.76 -21.83
C HIS A 600 15.18 -9.28 -21.83
N HIS A 601 14.60 -9.04 -20.63
CA HIS A 601 13.18 -8.68 -20.50
C HIS A 601 12.77 -7.47 -21.35
N SER A 602 13.62 -6.44 -21.45
CA SER A 602 13.37 -5.27 -22.29
C SER A 602 13.39 -5.60 -23.78
N THR A 603 14.28 -6.52 -24.21
CA THR A 603 14.33 -7.01 -25.61
C THR A 603 13.02 -7.76 -25.94
N LEU A 604 12.56 -8.61 -25.04
CA LEU A 604 11.29 -9.32 -25.17
C LEU A 604 10.07 -8.35 -25.17
N ALA A 605 10.16 -7.21 -24.47
CA ALA A 605 9.13 -6.19 -24.50
C ALA A 605 9.08 -5.48 -25.89
N ILE A 606 10.23 -5.16 -26.48
CA ILE A 606 10.26 -4.58 -27.82
C ILE A 606 9.79 -5.57 -28.89
N ARG A 607 10.14 -6.85 -28.75
CA ARG A 607 9.63 -7.91 -29.65
C ARG A 607 8.11 -8.02 -29.58
N HIS A 608 7.52 -7.92 -28.39
CA HIS A 608 6.07 -7.82 -28.22
C HIS A 608 5.48 -6.59 -28.93
N ASN A 609 6.12 -5.41 -28.81
CA ASN A 609 5.66 -4.20 -29.46
C ASN A 609 5.70 -4.32 -31.00
N VAL A 610 6.74 -4.93 -31.57
CA VAL A 610 6.78 -5.25 -33.01
C VAL A 610 5.53 -6.03 -33.42
N GLY A 611 5.21 -7.12 -32.70
CA GLY A 611 4.03 -7.92 -33.00
C GLY A 611 2.73 -7.12 -32.89
N SER A 612 2.54 -6.38 -31.80
CA SER A 612 1.33 -5.60 -31.60
C SER A 612 1.14 -4.50 -32.65
N TRP A 613 2.19 -3.77 -33.01
CA TRP A 613 2.15 -2.74 -34.02
C TRP A 613 1.99 -3.30 -35.45
N THR A 614 2.47 -4.51 -35.72
CA THR A 614 2.21 -5.24 -36.99
C THR A 614 0.70 -5.40 -37.20
N GLY A 615 -0.04 -5.80 -36.17
CA GLY A 615 -1.51 -5.89 -36.27
C GLY A 615 -2.18 -4.55 -36.48
N ARG A 616 -1.76 -3.47 -35.82
CA ARG A 616 -2.23 -2.12 -36.02
C ARG A 616 -1.89 -1.56 -37.42
N ALA A 617 -0.79 -2.04 -38.02
CA ALA A 617 -0.43 -1.69 -39.39
C ALA A 617 -1.24 -2.43 -40.46
N GLY A 618 -2.18 -3.30 -40.07
CA GLY A 618 -3.11 -4.01 -40.95
C GLY A 618 -2.77 -5.48 -41.23
N ASP A 619 -1.80 -6.07 -40.54
CA ASP A 619 -1.49 -7.50 -40.61
C ASP A 619 -1.79 -8.21 -39.26
N PRO A 620 -3.06 -8.50 -38.96
CA PRO A 620 -3.43 -9.17 -37.71
C PRO A 620 -2.94 -10.62 -37.63
N ALA A 621 -2.81 -11.33 -38.75
CA ALA A 621 -2.32 -12.71 -38.80
C ALA A 621 -0.82 -12.77 -38.52
N GLY A 622 -0.04 -11.85 -39.10
CA GLY A 622 1.37 -11.67 -38.78
C GLY A 622 1.59 -11.30 -37.32
N ALA A 623 0.77 -10.41 -36.78
CA ALA A 623 0.79 -10.03 -35.37
C ALA A 623 0.55 -11.22 -34.42
N ALA A 624 -0.50 -12.00 -34.68
CA ALA A 624 -0.80 -13.21 -33.90
C ALA A 624 0.37 -14.20 -33.92
N THR A 625 1.00 -14.40 -35.08
CA THR A 625 2.17 -15.30 -35.22
C THR A 625 3.38 -14.77 -34.42
N ALA A 626 3.72 -13.49 -34.57
CA ALA A 626 4.87 -12.88 -33.88
C ALA A 626 4.68 -12.87 -32.37
N LEU A 627 3.46 -12.60 -31.91
CA LEU A 627 3.13 -12.63 -30.47
C LEU A 627 3.11 -14.05 -29.90
N ALA A 628 2.69 -15.07 -30.66
CA ALA A 628 2.78 -16.47 -30.25
C ALA A 628 4.24 -16.88 -30.01
N GLN A 629 5.15 -16.51 -30.94
CA GLN A 629 6.58 -16.77 -30.78
C GLN A 629 7.14 -16.02 -29.56
N THR A 630 6.74 -14.75 -29.34
CA THR A 630 7.18 -13.96 -28.21
C THR A 630 6.65 -14.53 -26.88
N ALA A 631 5.41 -15.03 -26.85
CA ALA A 631 4.82 -15.68 -25.69
C ALA A 631 5.63 -16.94 -25.30
N ALA A 632 5.95 -17.81 -26.27
CA ALA A 632 6.77 -19.00 -26.01
C ALA A 632 8.18 -18.64 -25.49
N LEU A 633 8.78 -17.56 -25.97
CA LEU A 633 10.05 -17.06 -25.45
C LEU A 633 9.92 -16.55 -24.00
N ARG A 634 8.88 -15.74 -23.70
CA ARG A 634 8.62 -15.24 -22.35
C ARG A 634 8.32 -16.37 -21.37
N GLU A 635 7.54 -17.38 -21.78
CA GLU A 635 7.25 -18.54 -20.96
C GLU A 635 8.53 -19.31 -20.59
N ARG A 636 9.45 -19.47 -21.54
CA ARG A 636 10.74 -20.12 -21.29
C ARG A 636 11.64 -19.33 -20.35
N VAL A 637 11.67 -17.98 -20.47
CA VAL A 637 12.60 -17.11 -19.74
C VAL A 637 12.02 -16.68 -18.40
N LEU A 638 10.73 -16.34 -18.35
CA LEU A 638 10.07 -15.74 -17.20
C LEU A 638 9.13 -16.71 -16.47
N GLY A 639 8.71 -17.77 -17.14
CA GLY A 639 7.67 -18.70 -16.66
C GLY A 639 6.30 -18.45 -17.30
N ALA A 640 5.46 -19.48 -17.32
CA ALA A 640 4.15 -19.47 -17.97
C ALA A 640 3.14 -18.53 -17.25
N ASP A 641 3.24 -18.47 -15.93
CA ASP A 641 2.33 -17.67 -15.08
C ASP A 641 2.85 -16.26 -14.83
N HIS A 642 3.98 -15.90 -15.41
CA HIS A 642 4.51 -14.55 -15.31
C HIS A 642 3.56 -13.54 -16.00
N PRO A 643 3.20 -12.40 -15.38
CA PRO A 643 2.25 -11.43 -15.92
C PRO A 643 2.55 -11.01 -17.36
N SER A 644 3.83 -10.80 -17.70
CA SER A 644 4.23 -10.44 -19.07
C SER A 644 4.00 -11.59 -20.07
N SER A 645 4.11 -12.85 -19.65
CA SER A 645 3.80 -14.02 -20.48
C SER A 645 2.29 -14.12 -20.72
N LEU A 646 1.50 -14.00 -19.64
CA LEU A 646 0.04 -13.99 -19.70
C LEU A 646 -0.49 -12.85 -20.56
N PHE A 647 0.10 -11.64 -20.43
CA PHE A 647 -0.25 -10.49 -21.25
C PHE A 647 0.03 -10.71 -22.74
N THR A 648 1.19 -11.31 -23.08
CA THR A 648 1.52 -11.58 -24.49
C THR A 648 0.58 -12.62 -25.07
N ARG A 649 0.20 -13.65 -24.31
CA ARG A 649 -0.81 -14.64 -24.72
C ARG A 649 -2.17 -13.99 -24.97
N HIS A 650 -2.56 -13.02 -24.13
CA HIS A 650 -3.78 -12.25 -24.33
C HIS A 650 -3.76 -11.49 -25.65
N CYS A 651 -2.69 -10.73 -25.92
CA CYS A 651 -2.55 -9.99 -27.19
C CYS A 651 -2.51 -10.92 -28.41
N CYS A 652 -1.88 -12.10 -28.30
CA CYS A 652 -1.90 -13.12 -29.36
C CYS A 652 -3.34 -13.59 -29.65
N ALA A 653 -4.15 -13.89 -28.62
CA ALA A 653 -5.53 -14.29 -28.79
C ALA A 653 -6.39 -13.16 -29.38
N HIS A 654 -6.17 -11.92 -28.93
CA HIS A 654 -6.83 -10.74 -29.47
C HIS A 654 -6.60 -10.58 -31.00
N TRP A 655 -5.33 -10.62 -31.42
CA TRP A 655 -5.01 -10.50 -32.84
C TRP A 655 -5.47 -11.69 -33.68
N ARG A 656 -5.60 -12.90 -33.10
CA ARG A 656 -6.29 -14.03 -33.77
C ARG A 656 -7.76 -13.71 -34.02
N ALA A 657 -8.45 -13.16 -33.04
CA ALA A 657 -9.85 -12.75 -33.21
C ALA A 657 -10.00 -11.70 -34.30
N VAL A 658 -9.13 -10.68 -34.32
CA VAL A 658 -9.12 -9.66 -35.37
C VAL A 658 -8.78 -10.22 -36.76
N ALA A 659 -7.96 -11.27 -36.82
CA ALA A 659 -7.64 -11.99 -38.07
C ALA A 659 -8.79 -12.87 -38.59
N GLY A 660 -9.89 -12.98 -37.83
CA GLY A 660 -11.08 -13.77 -38.18
C GLY A 660 -11.13 -15.18 -37.61
N ASP A 661 -10.10 -15.61 -36.90
CA ASP A 661 -10.06 -16.93 -36.24
C ASP A 661 -10.67 -16.84 -34.81
N THR A 662 -11.97 -16.52 -34.80
CA THR A 662 -12.70 -16.19 -33.56
C THR A 662 -12.84 -17.41 -32.65
N ASP A 663 -13.00 -18.61 -33.20
CA ASP A 663 -13.16 -19.83 -32.38
C ASP A 663 -11.85 -20.18 -31.66
N ALA A 664 -10.71 -20.13 -32.35
CA ALA A 664 -9.41 -20.36 -31.74
C ALA A 664 -9.04 -19.26 -30.72
N ALA A 665 -9.46 -18.01 -30.97
CA ALA A 665 -9.28 -16.91 -30.05
C ALA A 665 -10.11 -17.13 -28.76
N ALA A 666 -11.37 -17.52 -28.89
CA ALA A 666 -12.25 -17.80 -27.74
C ALA A 666 -11.73 -18.99 -26.91
N ALA A 667 -11.20 -20.04 -27.55
CA ALA A 667 -10.54 -21.16 -26.86
C ALA A 667 -9.27 -20.70 -26.12
N ALA A 668 -8.45 -19.87 -26.76
CA ALA A 668 -7.23 -19.30 -26.15
C ALA A 668 -7.56 -18.40 -24.97
N PHE A 669 -8.56 -17.52 -25.08
CA PHE A 669 -9.02 -16.68 -23.96
C PHE A 669 -9.58 -17.52 -22.80
N THR A 670 -10.30 -18.61 -23.07
CA THR A 670 -10.83 -19.50 -22.04
C THR A 670 -9.69 -20.17 -21.25
N GLN A 671 -8.68 -20.67 -21.93
CA GLN A 671 -7.49 -21.25 -21.28
C GLN A 671 -6.68 -20.21 -20.51
N LEU A 672 -6.50 -19.02 -21.10
CA LEU A 672 -5.78 -17.91 -20.49
C LEU A 672 -6.52 -17.42 -19.23
N LEU A 673 -7.84 -17.34 -19.27
CA LEU A 673 -8.66 -16.92 -18.15
C LEU A 673 -8.43 -17.83 -16.93
N ALA A 674 -8.42 -19.15 -17.14
CA ALA A 674 -8.13 -20.10 -16.06
C ALA A 674 -6.72 -19.90 -15.47
N SER A 675 -5.71 -19.66 -16.32
CA SER A 675 -4.34 -19.34 -15.87
C SER A 675 -4.28 -18.01 -15.11
N GLN A 676 -4.96 -16.97 -15.62
CA GLN A 676 -5.01 -15.65 -14.98
C GLN A 676 -5.78 -15.67 -13.67
N GLU A 677 -6.88 -16.39 -13.58
CA GLU A 677 -7.64 -16.56 -12.34
C GLU A 677 -6.81 -17.25 -11.25
N GLY A 678 -5.97 -18.22 -11.64
CA GLY A 678 -5.06 -18.91 -10.73
C GLY A 678 -3.85 -18.07 -10.30
N ALA A 679 -3.24 -17.34 -11.23
CA ALA A 679 -1.99 -16.61 -11.01
C ALA A 679 -2.22 -15.16 -10.56
N LEU A 680 -3.20 -14.48 -11.14
CA LEU A 680 -3.51 -13.05 -10.91
C LEU A 680 -4.81 -12.86 -10.13
N GLY A 681 -5.72 -13.86 -10.25
CA GLY A 681 -7.05 -13.92 -9.66
C GLY A 681 -8.18 -13.30 -10.51
N PRO A 682 -9.45 -13.46 -10.05
CA PRO A 682 -10.64 -13.11 -10.83
C PRO A 682 -10.86 -11.61 -11.01
N ASP A 683 -10.36 -10.78 -10.11
CA ASP A 683 -10.60 -9.33 -10.07
C ASP A 683 -9.46 -8.53 -10.69
N HIS A 684 -8.39 -9.21 -11.10
CA HIS A 684 -7.24 -8.54 -11.71
C HIS A 684 -7.64 -7.88 -13.05
N PRO A 685 -7.21 -6.62 -13.34
CA PRO A 685 -7.58 -5.92 -14.57
C PRO A 685 -7.38 -6.75 -15.85
N HIS A 686 -6.27 -7.48 -15.97
CA HIS A 686 -6.02 -8.34 -17.13
C HIS A 686 -7.03 -9.50 -17.22
N THR A 687 -7.44 -10.07 -16.08
CA THR A 687 -8.48 -11.12 -16.04
C THR A 687 -9.82 -10.56 -16.50
N LEU A 688 -10.18 -9.35 -16.04
CA LEU A 688 -11.41 -8.67 -16.43
C LEU A 688 -11.42 -8.32 -17.92
N VAL A 689 -10.28 -7.87 -18.47
CA VAL A 689 -10.15 -7.60 -19.92
C VAL A 689 -10.26 -8.89 -20.72
N THR A 690 -9.66 -9.98 -20.25
CA THR A 690 -9.79 -11.29 -20.93
C THR A 690 -11.24 -11.78 -20.94
N ARG A 691 -12.00 -11.55 -19.85
CA ARG A 691 -13.45 -11.83 -19.82
C ARG A 691 -14.21 -10.97 -20.82
N LEU A 692 -13.84 -9.70 -20.97
CA LEU A 692 -14.44 -8.78 -21.92
C LEU A 692 -14.21 -9.24 -23.35
N ASP A 693 -12.97 -9.57 -23.74
CA ASP A 693 -12.63 -10.03 -25.07
C ASP A 693 -13.27 -11.39 -25.39
N LEU A 694 -13.36 -12.29 -24.40
CA LEU A 694 -14.09 -13.54 -24.55
C LEU A 694 -15.59 -13.32 -24.81
N ALA A 695 -16.22 -12.37 -24.13
CA ALA A 695 -17.61 -12.00 -24.36
C ALA A 695 -17.80 -11.41 -25.76
N ALA A 696 -16.88 -10.55 -26.23
CA ALA A 696 -16.90 -10.00 -27.57
C ALA A 696 -16.75 -11.11 -28.64
N CYS A 697 -15.83 -12.04 -28.45
CA CYS A 697 -15.66 -13.19 -29.37
C CYS A 697 -16.95 -14.02 -29.47
N ARG A 698 -17.69 -14.27 -28.39
CA ARG A 698 -18.97 -14.96 -28.40
C ARG A 698 -20.01 -14.23 -29.24
N GLY A 699 -20.09 -12.91 -29.08
CA GLY A 699 -20.99 -12.06 -29.88
C GLY A 699 -20.69 -12.12 -31.36
N VAL A 700 -19.40 -12.03 -31.73
CA VAL A 700 -18.96 -12.14 -33.14
C VAL A 700 -19.21 -13.56 -33.70
N ALA A 701 -19.09 -14.60 -32.89
CA ALA A 701 -19.41 -15.98 -33.28
C ALA A 701 -20.93 -16.23 -33.41
N GLY A 702 -21.78 -15.24 -33.14
CA GLY A 702 -23.23 -15.32 -33.29
C GLY A 702 -24.03 -15.52 -32.01
N ASP A 703 -23.39 -15.78 -30.87
CA ASP A 703 -24.05 -15.86 -29.55
C ASP A 703 -24.22 -14.45 -28.96
N VAL A 704 -25.04 -13.63 -29.61
CA VAL A 704 -25.28 -12.24 -29.22
C VAL A 704 -25.92 -12.14 -27.82
N SER A 705 -26.88 -13.01 -27.52
CA SER A 705 -27.55 -13.01 -26.21
C SER A 705 -26.62 -13.42 -25.06
N GLY A 706 -25.73 -14.41 -25.30
CA GLY A 706 -24.69 -14.80 -24.38
C GLY A 706 -23.67 -13.69 -24.15
N ALA A 707 -23.31 -12.95 -25.21
CA ALA A 707 -22.42 -11.79 -25.10
C ALA A 707 -23.02 -10.68 -24.23
N VAL A 708 -24.29 -10.28 -24.48
CA VAL A 708 -24.99 -9.28 -23.66
C VAL A 708 -25.04 -9.67 -22.19
N THR A 709 -25.38 -10.95 -21.92
CA THR A 709 -25.41 -11.47 -20.55
C THR A 709 -24.04 -11.43 -19.90
N ALA A 710 -22.98 -11.84 -20.62
CA ALA A 710 -21.61 -11.81 -20.13
C ALA A 710 -21.12 -10.38 -19.85
N PHE A 711 -21.40 -9.42 -20.73
CA PHE A 711 -21.06 -8.01 -20.52
C PHE A 711 -21.83 -7.41 -19.33
N ALA A 712 -23.12 -7.73 -19.16
CA ALA A 712 -23.90 -7.25 -18.02
C ALA A 712 -23.34 -7.77 -16.67
N HIS A 713 -22.97 -9.05 -16.61
CA HIS A 713 -22.32 -9.62 -15.43
C HIS A 713 -20.94 -9.01 -15.19
N LEU A 714 -20.15 -8.84 -16.25
CA LEU A 714 -18.83 -8.21 -16.15
C LEU A 714 -18.93 -6.77 -15.70
N LEU A 715 -19.89 -6.01 -16.23
CA LEU A 715 -20.13 -4.63 -15.86
C LEU A 715 -20.49 -4.51 -14.37
N ALA A 716 -21.47 -5.29 -13.90
CA ALA A 716 -21.85 -5.31 -12.49
C ALA A 716 -20.66 -5.71 -11.59
N HIS A 717 -19.80 -6.58 -12.09
CA HIS A 717 -18.56 -6.96 -11.42
C HIS A 717 -17.55 -5.81 -11.39
N GLN A 718 -17.30 -5.16 -12.53
CA GLN A 718 -16.37 -4.02 -12.64
C GLN A 718 -16.85 -2.80 -11.87
N GLU A 719 -18.15 -2.48 -11.89
CA GLU A 719 -18.71 -1.40 -11.08
C GLU A 719 -18.46 -1.62 -9.58
N ARG A 720 -18.51 -2.87 -9.14
CA ARG A 720 -18.23 -3.25 -7.76
C ARG A 720 -16.74 -3.21 -7.41
N VAL A 721 -15.86 -3.64 -8.35
CA VAL A 721 -14.42 -3.80 -8.13
C VAL A 721 -13.63 -2.53 -8.48
N LEU A 722 -13.93 -1.94 -9.64
CA LEU A 722 -13.20 -0.81 -10.19
C LEU A 722 -13.92 0.54 -9.98
N GLY A 723 -15.21 0.51 -9.70
CA GLY A 723 -16.05 1.72 -9.65
C GLY A 723 -16.65 2.09 -11.03
N ARG A 724 -17.72 2.93 -10.99
CA ARG A 724 -18.46 3.33 -12.19
C ARG A 724 -17.64 4.19 -13.14
N ASP A 725 -16.77 5.01 -12.60
CA ASP A 725 -16.00 6.02 -13.35
C ASP A 725 -14.67 5.47 -13.91
N HIS A 726 -14.34 4.22 -13.60
CA HIS A 726 -13.11 3.61 -14.08
C HIS A 726 -13.15 3.36 -15.60
N ALA A 727 -12.04 3.61 -16.29
CA ALA A 727 -11.95 3.51 -17.75
C ALA A 727 -12.44 2.16 -18.32
N HIS A 728 -12.07 1.04 -17.66
CA HIS A 728 -12.52 -0.31 -18.06
C HIS A 728 -14.03 -0.49 -17.85
N THR A 729 -14.60 0.06 -16.79
CA THR A 729 -16.05 0.02 -16.53
C THR A 729 -16.79 0.81 -17.59
N LEU A 730 -16.34 2.03 -17.89
CA LEU A 730 -16.90 2.85 -18.96
C LEU A 730 -16.77 2.18 -20.34
N TYR A 731 -15.68 1.44 -20.58
CA TYR A 731 -15.53 0.67 -21.83
C TYR A 731 -16.47 -0.54 -21.88
N THR A 732 -16.66 -1.26 -20.77
CA THR A 732 -17.62 -2.37 -20.71
C THR A 732 -19.06 -1.86 -20.88
N HIS A 733 -19.39 -0.69 -20.32
CA HIS A 733 -20.67 0.00 -20.60
C HIS A 733 -20.87 0.25 -22.10
N HIS A 734 -19.82 0.72 -22.77
CA HIS A 734 -19.86 0.93 -24.22
C HIS A 734 -20.13 -0.38 -24.98
N CYS A 735 -19.42 -1.46 -24.64
CA CYS A 735 -19.64 -2.77 -25.25
C CYS A 735 -21.05 -3.29 -25.01
N LEU A 736 -21.56 -3.21 -23.77
CA LEU A 736 -22.91 -3.64 -23.43
C LEU A 736 -23.96 -2.85 -24.22
N ALA A 737 -23.81 -1.53 -24.30
CA ALA A 737 -24.71 -0.68 -25.07
C ALA A 737 -24.74 -1.09 -26.56
N HIS A 738 -23.57 -1.29 -27.18
CA HIS A 738 -23.45 -1.73 -28.56
C HIS A 738 -24.10 -3.09 -28.81
N TRP A 739 -23.74 -4.12 -28.00
CA TRP A 739 -24.27 -5.48 -28.16
C TRP A 739 -25.77 -5.59 -27.84
N SER A 740 -26.32 -4.75 -26.95
CA SER A 740 -27.76 -4.66 -26.71
C SER A 740 -28.49 -4.19 -27.96
N GLY A 741 -27.97 -3.20 -28.69
CA GLY A 741 -28.49 -2.77 -29.93
C GLY A 741 -28.43 -3.85 -31.02
N VAL A 742 -27.32 -4.58 -31.14
CA VAL A 742 -27.15 -5.71 -32.04
C VAL A 742 -28.13 -6.85 -31.72
N ALA A 743 -28.45 -7.05 -30.41
CA ALA A 743 -29.42 -8.04 -29.95
C ALA A 743 -30.88 -7.70 -30.34
N GLY A 744 -31.12 -6.54 -30.94
CA GLY A 744 -32.43 -6.12 -31.41
C GLY A 744 -33.15 -5.08 -30.54
N ASP A 745 -32.45 -4.44 -29.59
CA ASP A 745 -32.99 -3.33 -28.82
C ASP A 745 -32.19 -2.02 -29.04
N PRO A 746 -32.34 -1.39 -30.20
CA PRO A 746 -31.63 -0.15 -30.54
C PRO A 746 -32.07 1.03 -29.65
N ALA A 747 -33.28 1.02 -29.10
CA ALA A 747 -33.75 2.07 -28.19
C ALA A 747 -33.02 2.01 -26.84
N ALA A 748 -32.80 0.80 -26.32
CA ALA A 748 -31.98 0.59 -25.11
C ALA A 748 -30.52 0.99 -25.37
N ALA A 749 -29.98 0.74 -26.57
CA ALA A 749 -28.62 1.16 -26.93
C ALA A 749 -28.50 2.70 -26.94
N VAL A 750 -29.43 3.42 -27.55
CA VAL A 750 -29.48 4.90 -27.52
C VAL A 750 -29.50 5.43 -26.09
N ALA A 751 -30.39 4.91 -25.23
CA ALA A 751 -30.49 5.35 -23.86
C ALA A 751 -29.21 5.04 -23.04
N ALA A 752 -28.54 3.91 -23.33
CA ALA A 752 -27.30 3.53 -22.67
C ALA A 752 -26.12 4.42 -23.11
N PHE A 753 -26.00 4.71 -24.41
CA PHE A 753 -24.98 5.61 -24.94
C PHE A 753 -25.16 7.06 -24.47
N ALA A 754 -26.41 7.55 -24.31
CA ALA A 754 -26.66 8.87 -23.74
C ALA A 754 -26.11 8.99 -22.29
N ARG A 755 -26.38 8.00 -21.47
CA ARG A 755 -25.86 7.94 -20.08
C ARG A 755 -24.34 7.85 -20.05
N LEU A 756 -23.77 6.96 -20.86
CA LEU A 756 -22.32 6.79 -20.95
C LEU A 756 -21.62 8.07 -21.44
N LEU A 757 -22.23 8.78 -22.39
CA LEU A 757 -21.69 10.04 -22.89
C LEU A 757 -21.62 11.09 -21.79
N ALA A 758 -22.68 11.25 -20.98
CA ALA A 758 -22.67 12.15 -19.84
C ALA A 758 -21.63 11.77 -18.79
N ASP A 759 -21.46 10.47 -18.50
CA ASP A 759 -20.43 9.98 -17.59
C ASP A 759 -19.02 10.25 -18.12
N ARG A 760 -18.74 10.00 -19.42
CA ARG A 760 -17.44 10.28 -20.04
C ARG A 760 -17.12 11.77 -20.14
N GLU A 761 -18.12 12.62 -20.44
CA GLU A 761 -17.94 14.08 -20.44
C GLU A 761 -17.57 14.60 -19.04
N ARG A 762 -18.19 14.05 -18.00
CA ARG A 762 -17.89 14.38 -16.59
C ARG A 762 -16.51 13.90 -16.16
N VAL A 763 -16.11 12.69 -16.55
CA VAL A 763 -14.88 12.04 -16.06
C VAL A 763 -13.65 12.39 -16.93
N LEU A 764 -13.80 12.33 -18.24
CA LEU A 764 -12.71 12.49 -19.21
C LEU A 764 -12.70 13.86 -19.88
N GLY A 765 -13.83 14.57 -19.88
CA GLY A 765 -14.03 15.81 -20.61
C GLY A 765 -14.66 15.60 -22.01
N PRO A 766 -15.25 16.67 -22.59
CA PRO A 766 -15.99 16.59 -23.84
C PRO A 766 -15.10 16.28 -25.06
N ASP A 767 -13.84 16.66 -25.02
CA ASP A 767 -12.89 16.54 -26.13
C ASP A 767 -12.03 15.28 -26.07
N HIS A 768 -12.21 14.45 -25.05
CA HIS A 768 -11.45 13.21 -24.92
C HIS A 768 -11.82 12.23 -26.05
N PRO A 769 -10.87 11.53 -26.68
CA PRO A 769 -11.13 10.64 -27.84
C PRO A 769 -12.24 9.61 -27.57
N ASP A 770 -12.28 9.03 -26.37
CA ASP A 770 -13.33 8.06 -26.01
C ASP A 770 -14.70 8.71 -25.87
N THR A 771 -14.78 9.97 -25.41
CA THR A 771 -16.01 10.75 -25.34
C THR A 771 -16.53 11.03 -26.73
N VAL A 772 -15.64 11.46 -27.61
CA VAL A 772 -15.96 11.72 -29.02
C VAL A 772 -16.47 10.45 -29.72
N TYR A 773 -15.75 9.33 -29.52
CA TYR A 773 -16.17 8.03 -30.07
C TYR A 773 -17.54 7.58 -29.54
N THR A 774 -17.82 7.81 -28.29
CA THR A 774 -19.15 7.49 -27.71
C THR A 774 -20.25 8.32 -28.36
N ARG A 775 -19.97 9.60 -28.67
CA ARG A 775 -20.89 10.51 -29.33
C ARG A 775 -21.16 10.05 -30.79
N GLU A 776 -20.12 9.57 -31.49
CA GLU A 776 -20.28 8.96 -32.83
C GLU A 776 -21.21 7.72 -32.78
N CYS A 777 -20.95 6.78 -31.86
CA CYS A 777 -21.76 5.58 -31.71
C CYS A 777 -23.21 5.92 -31.30
N HIS A 778 -23.39 6.90 -30.41
CA HIS A 778 -24.71 7.40 -30.06
C HIS A 778 -25.49 7.94 -31.26
N ALA A 779 -24.80 8.76 -32.10
CA ALA A 779 -25.39 9.26 -33.34
C ALA A 779 -25.77 8.14 -34.32
N GLN A 780 -24.89 7.13 -34.47
CA GLN A 780 -25.17 5.96 -35.32
C GLN A 780 -26.43 5.21 -34.86
N TRP A 781 -26.60 4.98 -33.57
CA TRP A 781 -27.76 4.29 -33.02
C TRP A 781 -29.05 5.11 -33.13
N HIS A 782 -28.99 6.47 -33.01
CA HIS A 782 -30.13 7.34 -33.35
C HIS A 782 -30.54 7.18 -34.81
N GLY A 783 -29.57 7.09 -35.73
CA GLY A 783 -29.87 6.81 -37.13
C GLY A 783 -30.57 5.47 -37.37
N VAL A 784 -30.19 4.42 -36.61
CA VAL A 784 -30.83 3.09 -36.66
C VAL A 784 -32.28 3.12 -36.17
N VAL A 785 -32.58 3.92 -35.14
CA VAL A 785 -33.95 4.10 -34.59
C VAL A 785 -34.80 5.01 -35.54
N GLY A 786 -34.18 5.71 -36.49
CA GLY A 786 -34.86 6.62 -37.40
C GLY A 786 -34.98 8.06 -36.88
N ASP A 787 -34.34 8.39 -35.77
CA ASP A 787 -34.27 9.76 -35.26
C ASP A 787 -33.13 10.53 -35.94
N THR A 788 -33.40 10.95 -37.19
CA THR A 788 -32.41 11.63 -38.01
C THR A 788 -32.09 13.04 -37.52
N ALA A 789 -32.98 13.69 -36.76
CA ALA A 789 -32.75 15.03 -36.20
C ALA A 789 -31.71 14.94 -35.03
N ALA A 790 -31.89 14.04 -34.09
CA ALA A 790 -30.93 13.84 -33.00
C ALA A 790 -29.59 13.32 -33.51
N ALA A 791 -29.60 12.45 -34.54
CA ALA A 791 -28.37 12.00 -35.21
C ALA A 791 -27.61 13.17 -35.84
N ALA A 792 -28.31 14.09 -36.54
CA ALA A 792 -27.69 15.25 -37.16
C ALA A 792 -27.12 16.26 -36.14
N GLU A 793 -27.82 16.49 -35.02
CA GLU A 793 -27.33 17.34 -33.91
C GLU A 793 -26.03 16.80 -33.29
N LEU A 794 -25.97 15.48 -33.02
CA LEU A 794 -24.78 14.84 -32.52
C LEU A 794 -23.61 14.89 -33.51
N VAL A 795 -23.86 14.70 -34.80
CA VAL A 795 -22.87 14.85 -35.86
C VAL A 795 -22.39 16.30 -35.97
N GLN A 796 -23.29 17.30 -35.86
CA GLN A 796 -22.90 18.71 -35.88
C GLN A 796 -21.96 19.05 -34.70
N THR A 797 -22.28 18.54 -33.51
CA THR A 797 -21.40 18.70 -32.33
C THR A 797 -20.02 18.06 -32.55
N LEU A 798 -19.97 16.95 -33.30
CA LEU A 798 -18.70 16.34 -33.72
C LEU A 798 -17.91 17.22 -34.67
N VAL A 799 -18.58 17.79 -35.68
CA VAL A 799 -17.95 18.70 -36.68
C VAL A 799 -17.45 19.97 -36.02
N ASP A 800 -18.23 20.57 -35.09
CA ASP A 800 -17.84 21.79 -34.39
C ASP A 800 -16.61 21.51 -33.44
N GLY A 801 -16.55 20.33 -32.83
CA GLY A 801 -15.39 19.90 -32.12
C GLY A 801 -14.19 19.53 -33.01
N GLU A 802 -14.38 19.12 -34.29
CA GLU A 802 -13.30 18.79 -35.24
C GLU A 802 -12.41 19.98 -35.63
N THR A 803 -12.93 21.19 -35.59
CA THR A 803 -12.12 22.38 -35.80
C THR A 803 -11.10 22.62 -34.66
N ALA A 804 -11.31 22.02 -33.49
CA ALA A 804 -10.46 22.20 -32.34
C ALA A 804 -9.33 21.14 -32.22
N LEU A 805 -9.48 19.93 -32.85
CA LEU A 805 -8.59 18.80 -32.59
C LEU A 805 -7.85 18.22 -33.82
N GLY A 806 -8.10 18.68 -35.06
CA GLY A 806 -7.39 18.21 -36.26
C GLY A 806 -7.80 16.83 -36.82
N PRO A 807 -7.28 16.41 -38.02
CA PRO A 807 -7.80 15.31 -38.84
C PRO A 807 -7.48 13.87 -38.35
N HIS A 808 -6.83 13.69 -37.23
CA HIS A 808 -6.29 12.37 -36.79
C HIS A 808 -7.17 11.59 -35.80
N ARG A 809 -8.41 11.97 -35.59
CA ARG A 809 -9.34 11.43 -34.59
C ARG A 809 -9.73 9.96 -34.70
N HIS A 810 -9.75 9.43 -35.90
CA HIS A 810 -10.37 8.12 -36.15
C HIS A 810 -9.48 6.91 -35.79
N ARG A 811 -8.27 7.10 -35.26
CA ARG A 811 -7.27 6.05 -35.15
C ARG A 811 -6.90 5.61 -33.71
N ILE A 812 -7.42 6.28 -32.69
CA ILE A 812 -7.12 5.84 -31.26
C ILE A 812 -8.17 4.80 -30.85
N ARG A 813 -8.36 3.76 -31.63
CA ARG A 813 -9.51 2.87 -31.47
C ARG A 813 -9.27 1.63 -30.66
N ASN A 814 -8.11 1.37 -30.06
CA ASN A 814 -7.91 0.09 -29.37
C ASN A 814 -6.76 0.11 -28.40
N THR A 815 -6.84 0.87 -27.30
CA THR A 815 -5.94 0.59 -26.17
C THR A 815 -6.59 0.80 -24.81
N PRO A 816 -7.22 -0.27 -24.26
CA PRO A 816 -7.38 -0.39 -22.83
C PRO A 816 -6.06 -0.63 -22.11
N TYR A 817 -4.90 -0.60 -22.83
CA TYR A 817 -3.65 -1.22 -22.38
C TYR A 817 -2.53 -0.26 -21.96
N ASP A 818 -2.80 1.05 -21.92
CA ASP A 818 -1.79 2.05 -21.53
C ASP A 818 -1.73 2.33 -20.03
N PHE A 819 -2.17 1.39 -19.17
CA PHE A 819 -2.00 1.47 -17.73
C PHE A 819 -0.67 0.88 -17.27
N TYR A 820 0.44 1.46 -17.73
CA TYR A 820 1.74 1.05 -17.25
C TYR A 820 2.55 2.21 -16.76
N THR A 821 2.97 2.05 -15.53
CA THR A 821 4.13 2.59 -14.84
C THR A 821 3.82 3.50 -13.64
N TRP A 822 3.29 2.92 -12.57
CA TRP A 822 3.80 3.25 -11.27
C TRP A 822 5.00 2.34 -11.06
N GLY A 823 6.21 2.81 -11.25
CA GLY A 823 7.39 1.97 -11.04
C GLY A 823 8.61 2.36 -11.86
N ALA A 824 8.55 3.33 -12.73
CA ALA A 824 9.75 3.93 -13.24
C ALA A 824 10.42 4.69 -12.08
N THR A 825 11.43 4.07 -11.48
CA THR A 825 12.32 4.78 -10.58
C THR A 825 12.95 5.90 -11.39
N TRP A 826 12.57 7.13 -11.05
CA TRP A 826 13.27 8.30 -11.50
C TRP A 826 14.67 8.28 -10.90
N PRO A 827 15.73 8.21 -11.67
CA PRO A 827 17.05 8.32 -11.14
C PRO A 827 17.43 9.79 -11.03
N PHE A 828 17.03 10.47 -9.98
CA PHE A 828 17.85 11.55 -9.50
C PHE A 828 19.09 10.88 -8.89
N HIS A 829 20.11 10.64 -9.71
CA HIS A 829 21.36 10.09 -9.25
C HIS A 829 21.99 11.04 -8.22
N ARG A 830 22.16 10.57 -7.01
CA ARG A 830 23.14 11.15 -6.09
C ARG A 830 24.50 11.05 -6.78
N PRO A 831 25.32 12.11 -6.77
CA PRO A 831 26.60 12.14 -7.53
C PRO A 831 27.65 11.08 -7.14
N GLU A 832 27.42 10.30 -6.10
CA GLU A 832 28.42 9.39 -5.53
C GLU A 832 28.41 7.96 -6.08
N GLN A 833 27.54 7.58 -7.02
CA GLN A 833 27.49 6.21 -7.56
C GLN A 833 28.10 6.02 -8.97
N VAL A 834 28.70 7.05 -9.55
CA VAL A 834 29.51 6.87 -10.76
C VAL A 834 30.97 6.64 -10.34
N ARG A 835 31.33 5.42 -9.99
CA ARG A 835 32.74 5.04 -9.99
C ARG A 835 33.21 5.05 -11.45
N PRO A 836 34.27 5.81 -11.80
CA PRO A 836 34.86 5.68 -13.13
C PRO A 836 35.40 4.25 -13.32
N PRO A 837 35.43 3.73 -14.55
CA PRO A 837 36.01 2.44 -14.81
C PRO A 837 37.48 2.49 -14.41
N THR A 838 37.88 1.59 -13.52
CA THR A 838 39.30 1.42 -13.17
C THR A 838 40.01 0.95 -14.42
N ASP A 839 40.95 1.76 -14.89
CA ASP A 839 41.92 1.40 -15.94
C ASP A 839 42.64 0.09 -15.56
N ALA A 840 42.33 -0.96 -16.30
CA ALA A 840 43.04 -2.22 -16.26
C ALA A 840 44.27 -2.14 -17.14
N THR A 841 45.32 -1.48 -16.65
CA THR A 841 46.71 -1.64 -17.17
C THR A 841 47.69 -1.35 -16.06
N SER A 842 48.05 -2.38 -15.30
CA SER A 842 49.40 -2.47 -14.72
C SER A 842 49.72 -3.97 -14.51
N GLU A 843 50.58 -4.50 -15.36
CA GLU A 843 51.21 -5.81 -15.24
C GLU A 843 51.91 -5.95 -13.88
N PRO A 844 51.87 -7.17 -13.24
CA PRO A 844 52.72 -7.42 -12.11
C PRO A 844 54.09 -7.89 -12.54
N GLY A 845 55.11 -7.06 -12.31
CA GLY A 845 56.52 -7.39 -12.47
C GLY A 845 56.91 -8.61 -11.65
N ARG A 846 57.57 -9.53 -12.33
CA ARG A 846 58.31 -10.68 -11.79
C ARG A 846 59.34 -10.23 -10.74
N ARG A 847 59.32 -10.78 -9.54
CA ARG A 847 60.49 -10.92 -8.72
C ARG A 847 60.86 -12.40 -8.60
N LYS A 848 62.12 -12.66 -8.98
CA LYS A 848 62.85 -13.93 -8.72
C LYS A 848 63.40 -13.95 -7.31
N PRO A 849 63.66 -15.12 -6.73
CA PRO A 849 64.03 -15.31 -5.34
C PRO A 849 65.53 -15.19 -5.10
N SER A 850 65.87 -14.75 -3.89
CA SER A 850 67.06 -15.16 -3.19
C SER A 850 66.76 -15.23 -1.70
#